data_8be93e3f3a1f1c0a63b8ee5af1c38872
#
_entry.id   8be93e3f3a1f1c0a63b8ee5af1c38872
#
_cell.length_a   1.000
_cell.length_b   1.000
_cell.length_c   1.000
_cell.angle_alpha   90.00
_cell.angle_beta   90.00
_cell.angle_gamma   90.00
#
_symmetry.space_group_name_H-M   'P 1'
#
loop_
_entity.id
_entity.type
_entity.pdbx_description
1 polymer ?
#
loop_
_entity_poly.entity_id
_entity_poly.type
_entity_poly.pdbx_seq_one_letter_code
_entity_poly.pdbx_strand_id
1 'polypeptide(L)'
;MRKWIIAASALLVLCLVAFVALLNLNALISRNKDYLLAQAEQALGRKVSVGDTELTIFDGIGVRLTNFVLADDPTYSSEDFVRAKDVQINVRLWPLFKKEFRIKKVILHRPVIRVIRNQNGEYNFATIGKKEKEEKTGDEAKREKKPPVAKDARAALFVSVVDISGGDLRYRDLKDGSDLRLQQIDLKVDDLDFSRPVNVELAAALFTATQNLKVKARIGPLASGGDIDRLPLDGQIQAESIDAAKLKAALPGVRGALPKDLDLAGIFSVKELKLKGTMQKLAFKGEIEGADGTIRAGKSFHKAAGIPFAVATDGQYANNTVFLRHVELKLYNLALESKGEIRLGGNAELNLNVTSKPASLAGWDKLIPAIASYQLSGEMQINATVRGRVGQGVAPKLQGNLNLAGVSAKPPQFPHPIKDVNAKVNFTDGKAEVKDTTFNLGRSRIRLNAAIEKFSPLTVSYKITTREIWPADFQADLSDDRKADVVKNLTSEGQLAVQDGRLAFQAKLLSGQGTLYKVGYKNLDASLSVANQVATIRNLRVMAMSGAIQGDGEYAFKDPAPQFSFASKVQGVDLKELYGVLSPKAEKDIRGRLNGEMKISGSGQKWDELKQSLRGQGEAEVVQGALLNFNLADGAMSGIAGMPGLANMINPRVRKKYPETFEAKDTEFKEMKAQFDLADGRVNVKNLRIAATDYSAQGNGWVEFERKVNFRATLAFSQRLSTDIGDSAREMKYLFNTQNQIEIPFTISGKLPKVKPKPDMNLLGRMVQKGFLRRGTEDVQRRNPDPTEPASPDEPAPKDSKKRKRSSTEDAIRKGLEGFFKR
;
A
#
# COMPACT_ATOMS: atom_id res chain seq x y z
N MET A 1 31.98 -76.18 59.57
CA MET A 1 32.65 -76.17 58.28
C MET A 1 32.18 -77.32 57.32
N ARG A 2 31.97 -78.51 57.69
CA ARG A 2 31.58 -79.62 56.80
C ARG A 2 30.24 -79.38 56.04
N LYS A 3 29.24 -78.74 56.68
CA LYS A 3 27.91 -78.46 56.05
C LYS A 3 27.96 -77.38 54.92
N TRP A 4 28.83 -76.38 55.09
CA TRP A 4 29.06 -75.36 54.05
C TRP A 4 29.85 -75.84 52.89
N ILE A 5 30.80 -76.82 53.10
CA ILE A 5 31.54 -77.43 51.99
C ILE A 5 30.62 -78.34 51.13
N ILE A 6 29.70 -79.06 51.74
CA ILE A 6 28.70 -79.90 51.04
C ILE A 6 27.75 -79.00 50.31
N ALA A 7 27.30 -77.94 50.91
CA ALA A 7 26.40 -76.96 50.25
C ALA A 7 27.10 -76.28 49.02
N ALA A 8 28.31 -75.81 49.17
CA ALA A 8 29.14 -75.25 48.09
C ALA A 8 29.42 -76.27 46.95
N SER A 9 29.72 -77.53 47.29
CA SER A 9 29.89 -78.58 46.30
C SER A 9 28.64 -78.97 45.56
N ALA A 10 27.51 -79.02 46.30
CA ALA A 10 26.20 -79.26 45.66
C ALA A 10 25.79 -78.12 44.75
N LEU A 11 26.07 -76.87 45.14
CA LEU A 11 25.84 -75.66 44.29
C LEU A 11 26.75 -75.67 43.05
N LEU A 12 28.00 -76.02 43.22
CA LEU A 12 28.98 -76.18 42.11
C LEU A 12 28.52 -77.23 41.12
N VAL A 13 28.08 -78.37 41.57
CA VAL A 13 27.52 -79.44 40.75
C VAL A 13 26.28 -79.02 40.05
N LEU A 14 25.40 -78.32 40.78
CA LEU A 14 24.18 -77.75 40.16
C LEU A 14 24.52 -76.73 39.09
N CYS A 15 25.49 -75.85 39.31
CA CYS A 15 25.99 -74.90 38.29
C CYS A 15 26.63 -75.62 37.11
N LEU A 16 27.39 -76.71 37.34
CA LEU A 16 27.99 -77.49 36.28
C LEU A 16 26.94 -78.26 35.47
N VAL A 17 25.95 -78.88 36.10
CA VAL A 17 24.79 -79.45 35.42
C VAL A 17 23.98 -78.45 34.62
N ALA A 18 23.70 -77.28 35.21
CA ALA A 18 23.07 -76.21 34.52
C ALA A 18 23.91 -75.75 33.32
N PHE A 19 25.21 -75.61 33.45
CA PHE A 19 26.12 -75.22 32.34
C PHE A 19 26.14 -76.24 31.22
N VAL A 20 26.23 -77.54 31.53
CA VAL A 20 26.15 -78.58 30.55
C VAL A 20 24.79 -78.70 29.88
N ALA A 21 23.72 -78.48 30.64
CA ALA A 21 22.38 -78.39 30.10
C ALA A 21 22.22 -77.18 29.15
N LEU A 22 22.83 -76.08 29.47
CA LEU A 22 22.88 -74.92 28.60
C LEU A 22 23.61 -75.10 27.29
N LEU A 23 24.79 -75.84 27.35
CA LEU A 23 25.57 -76.24 26.15
C LEU A 23 24.76 -77.16 25.29
N ASN A 24 24.08 -78.16 25.87
CA ASN A 24 23.19 -79.01 25.10
C ASN A 24 21.97 -78.31 24.52
N LEU A 25 21.45 -77.31 25.20
CA LEU A 25 20.31 -76.50 24.69
C LEU A 25 20.72 -75.70 23.49
N ASN A 26 21.95 -75.17 23.43
CA ASN A 26 22.45 -74.48 22.25
C ASN A 26 22.55 -75.45 21.05
N ALA A 27 23.06 -76.60 21.24
CA ALA A 27 23.15 -77.69 20.20
C ALA A 27 21.74 -78.10 19.71
N LEU A 28 20.77 -78.19 20.64
CA LEU A 28 19.37 -78.49 20.36
C LEU A 28 18.69 -77.39 19.50
N ILE A 29 18.87 -76.11 19.85
CA ILE A 29 18.36 -75.02 19.10
C ILE A 29 18.92 -74.97 17.69
N SER A 30 20.23 -75.12 17.54
CA SER A 30 20.91 -75.11 16.25
C SER A 30 20.49 -76.31 15.34
N ARG A 31 20.23 -77.43 15.91
CA ARG A 31 19.78 -78.69 15.17
C ARG A 31 18.30 -78.55 14.72
N ASN A 32 17.45 -77.77 15.46
CA ASN A 32 16.06 -77.61 15.14
C ASN A 32 15.77 -76.28 14.54
N LYS A 33 16.78 -75.55 14.04
CA LYS A 33 16.63 -74.20 13.48
C LYS A 33 15.54 -74.11 12.40
N ASP A 34 15.62 -75.06 11.41
CA ASP A 34 14.69 -75.00 10.25
C ASP A 34 13.23 -75.25 10.70
N TYR A 35 13.04 -76.15 11.66
CA TYR A 35 11.71 -76.41 12.22
C TYR A 35 11.16 -75.15 12.96
N LEU A 36 12.00 -74.49 13.75
CA LEU A 36 11.62 -73.23 14.47
C LEU A 36 11.34 -72.09 13.50
N LEU A 37 12.14 -71.99 12.41
CA LEU A 37 11.90 -71.00 11.39
C LEU A 37 10.56 -71.25 10.65
N ALA A 38 10.26 -72.49 10.27
CA ALA A 38 9.02 -72.86 9.65
C ALA A 38 7.80 -72.57 10.52
N GLN A 39 7.92 -72.78 11.83
CA GLN A 39 6.87 -72.40 12.79
C GLN A 39 6.71 -70.87 12.91
N ALA A 40 7.84 -70.13 12.90
CA ALA A 40 7.80 -68.67 12.93
C ALA A 40 7.20 -68.14 11.64
N GLU A 41 7.54 -68.67 10.46
CA GLU A 41 6.96 -68.29 9.18
C GLU A 41 5.47 -68.56 9.15
N GLN A 42 5.02 -69.72 9.63
CA GLN A 42 3.61 -70.06 9.73
C GLN A 42 2.86 -69.12 10.66
N ALA A 43 3.48 -68.76 11.80
CA ALA A 43 2.87 -67.85 12.77
C ALA A 43 2.81 -66.42 12.29
N LEU A 44 3.82 -65.94 11.54
CA LEU A 44 3.91 -64.59 11.02
C LEU A 44 3.22 -64.40 9.64
N GLY A 45 3.00 -65.53 8.95
CA GLY A 45 2.50 -65.50 7.56
C GLY A 45 3.52 -64.92 6.58
N ARG A 46 4.83 -64.97 6.91
CA ARG A 46 5.90 -64.32 6.15
C ARG A 46 7.20 -65.13 6.20
N LYS A 47 8.02 -65.03 5.18
CA LYS A 47 9.32 -65.64 5.16
C LYS A 47 10.23 -65.01 6.20
N VAL A 48 10.91 -65.85 6.95
CA VAL A 48 11.90 -65.50 7.96
C VAL A 48 13.23 -66.18 7.61
N SER A 49 14.29 -65.40 7.59
CA SER A 49 15.63 -65.95 7.49
C SER A 49 16.52 -65.43 8.61
N VAL A 50 17.41 -66.30 9.07
CA VAL A 50 18.39 -65.92 10.09
C VAL A 50 19.72 -66.55 9.73
N GLY A 51 20.82 -65.94 10.12
CA GLY A 51 22.15 -66.47 10.05
C GLY A 51 22.36 -67.54 11.16
N ASP A 52 23.19 -67.25 12.14
CA ASP A 52 23.45 -68.14 13.27
C ASP A 52 22.44 -67.93 14.40
N THR A 53 22.26 -69.00 15.18
CA THR A 53 21.40 -68.94 16.35
C THR A 53 22.26 -69.36 17.58
N GLU A 54 22.30 -68.49 18.58
CA GLU A 54 23.07 -68.66 19.80
C GLU A 54 22.23 -68.57 21.05
N LEU A 55 22.46 -69.34 22.05
CA LEU A 55 21.90 -69.21 23.36
C LEU A 55 22.57 -68.04 24.10
N THR A 56 21.83 -67.14 24.66
CA THR A 56 22.31 -66.06 25.53
C THR A 56 21.76 -66.24 26.94
N ILE A 57 22.60 -66.01 27.92
CA ILE A 57 22.23 -66.02 29.34
C ILE A 57 22.33 -64.64 29.96
N PHE A 58 22.94 -63.71 29.24
CA PHE A 58 22.99 -62.29 29.66
C PHE A 58 21.61 -61.67 29.56
N ASP A 59 21.18 -60.97 30.58
CA ASP A 59 19.89 -60.35 30.70
C ASP A 59 18.70 -61.34 30.77
N GLY A 60 18.98 -62.62 31.02
CA GLY A 60 18.06 -63.75 31.09
C GLY A 60 18.38 -64.84 30.03
N ILE A 61 17.73 -66.01 30.15
CA ILE A 61 17.87 -67.03 29.13
C ILE A 61 17.13 -66.60 27.88
N GLY A 62 17.80 -66.59 26.72
CA GLY A 62 17.25 -66.20 25.46
C GLY A 62 18.00 -66.82 24.28
N VAL A 63 17.54 -66.50 23.08
CA VAL A 63 18.15 -66.87 21.81
C VAL A 63 18.53 -65.59 21.10
N ARG A 64 19.78 -65.54 20.64
CA ARG A 64 20.29 -64.47 19.73
C ARG A 64 20.31 -65.04 18.30
N LEU A 65 19.70 -64.27 17.44
CA LEU A 65 19.58 -64.55 16.00
C LEU A 65 20.42 -63.51 15.25
N THR A 66 21.43 -63.94 14.50
CA THR A 66 22.22 -63.01 13.68
C THR A 66 21.59 -62.86 12.27
N ASN A 67 21.84 -61.74 11.62
CA ASN A 67 21.37 -61.46 10.27
C ASN A 67 19.86 -61.78 10.08
N PHE A 68 19.05 -61.37 11.01
CA PHE A 68 17.61 -61.58 10.99
C PHE A 68 16.95 -60.80 9.84
N VAL A 69 16.14 -61.48 9.05
CA VAL A 69 15.35 -60.91 7.98
C VAL A 69 13.90 -61.41 8.05
N LEU A 70 12.96 -60.49 8.09
CA LEU A 70 11.55 -60.76 7.92
C LEU A 70 11.08 -60.08 6.62
N ALA A 71 10.68 -60.88 5.63
CA ALA A 71 10.19 -60.41 4.36
C ALA A 71 8.93 -59.56 4.53
N ASP A 72 8.72 -58.62 3.61
CA ASP A 72 7.44 -57.88 3.56
C ASP A 72 6.36 -58.70 2.86
N ASP A 73 5.12 -58.23 2.97
CA ASP A 73 4.02 -58.75 2.19
C ASP A 73 4.25 -58.35 0.71
N PRO A 74 4.26 -59.33 -0.23
CA PRO A 74 4.52 -59.01 -1.62
C PRO A 74 3.55 -58.01 -2.24
N THR A 75 2.38 -57.85 -1.66
CA THR A 75 1.38 -56.86 -2.11
C THR A 75 1.78 -55.41 -1.79
N TYR A 76 2.72 -55.21 -0.86
CA TYR A 76 3.24 -53.90 -0.44
C TYR A 76 4.63 -53.63 -0.99
N SER A 77 5.55 -54.60 -0.89
CA SER A 77 6.93 -54.41 -1.31
C SER A 77 7.63 -55.76 -1.57
N SER A 78 8.57 -55.76 -2.51
CA SER A 78 9.53 -56.86 -2.70
C SER A 78 10.76 -56.79 -1.76
N GLU A 79 10.87 -55.72 -0.95
CA GLU A 79 11.93 -55.54 0.02
C GLU A 79 11.57 -56.16 1.38
N ASP A 80 12.53 -56.29 2.28
CA ASP A 80 12.28 -56.81 3.64
C ASP A 80 11.49 -55.82 4.48
N PHE A 81 10.53 -56.31 5.26
CA PHE A 81 9.84 -55.54 6.27
C PHE A 81 10.79 -55.14 7.41
N VAL A 82 11.51 -56.13 7.95
CA VAL A 82 12.53 -55.92 9.00
C VAL A 82 13.79 -56.67 8.62
N ARG A 83 14.91 -55.98 8.68
CA ARG A 83 16.24 -56.56 8.66
C ARG A 83 17.02 -56.10 9.86
N ALA A 84 17.57 -56.95 10.65
CA ALA A 84 18.37 -56.62 11.84
C ALA A 84 19.68 -57.38 11.86
N LYS A 85 20.74 -56.69 12.35
CA LYS A 85 22.04 -57.35 12.51
C LYS A 85 21.95 -58.49 13.50
N ASP A 86 21.29 -58.22 14.63
CA ASP A 86 21.08 -59.17 15.72
C ASP A 86 19.67 -58.97 16.29
N VAL A 87 18.97 -60.06 16.57
CA VAL A 87 17.73 -60.08 17.35
C VAL A 87 17.92 -61.00 18.54
N GLN A 88 17.72 -60.47 19.73
CA GLN A 88 17.79 -61.26 20.98
C GLN A 88 16.38 -61.43 21.55
N ILE A 89 15.96 -62.64 21.77
CA ILE A 89 14.65 -62.98 22.34
C ILE A 89 14.88 -63.65 23.68
N ASN A 90 14.58 -62.93 24.76
CA ASN A 90 14.70 -63.46 26.12
C ASN A 90 13.34 -63.96 26.63
N VAL A 91 13.32 -65.12 27.29
CA VAL A 91 12.12 -65.78 27.78
C VAL A 91 12.06 -65.79 29.32
N ARG A 92 10.87 -65.91 29.89
CA ARG A 92 10.68 -66.09 31.35
C ARG A 92 10.91 -67.54 31.70
N LEU A 93 11.77 -67.83 32.70
CA LEU A 93 12.15 -69.17 33.12
C LEU A 93 10.99 -70.00 33.76
N TRP A 94 10.24 -69.39 34.71
CA TRP A 94 9.19 -70.11 35.42
C TRP A 94 8.06 -70.64 34.51
N PRO A 95 7.52 -69.87 33.52
CA PRO A 95 6.57 -70.39 32.56
C PRO A 95 7.11 -71.56 31.71
N LEU A 96 8.40 -71.49 31.38
CA LEU A 96 9.03 -72.54 30.58
C LEU A 96 8.94 -73.92 31.21
N PHE A 97 9.05 -74.03 32.56
CA PHE A 97 8.83 -75.30 33.32
C PHE A 97 7.42 -75.85 33.18
N LYS A 98 6.43 -74.96 32.84
CA LYS A 98 5.04 -75.31 32.57
C LYS A 98 4.76 -75.51 31.08
N LYS A 99 5.78 -75.57 30.25
CA LYS A 99 5.67 -75.61 28.78
C LYS A 99 4.98 -74.39 28.17
N GLU A 100 4.94 -73.23 28.86
CA GLU A 100 4.46 -71.99 28.37
C GLU A 100 5.62 -71.11 27.90
N PHE A 101 5.62 -70.72 26.64
CA PHE A 101 6.59 -69.77 26.10
C PHE A 101 6.08 -68.34 26.33
N ARG A 102 6.70 -67.63 27.23
CA ARG A 102 6.41 -66.18 27.50
C ARG A 102 7.67 -65.41 27.22
N ILE A 103 7.64 -64.50 26.22
CA ILE A 103 8.75 -63.64 25.84
C ILE A 103 8.84 -62.53 26.87
N LYS A 104 9.99 -62.39 27.52
CA LYS A 104 10.31 -61.34 28.48
C LYS A 104 10.72 -60.07 27.76
N LYS A 105 11.66 -60.15 26.80
CA LYS A 105 12.28 -59.04 26.11
C LYS A 105 12.66 -59.43 24.70
N VAL A 106 12.43 -58.49 23.77
CA VAL A 106 12.97 -58.58 22.40
C VAL A 106 13.87 -57.39 22.19
N ILE A 107 15.12 -57.65 21.80
CA ILE A 107 16.15 -56.67 21.52
C ILE A 107 16.52 -56.75 20.05
N LEU A 108 16.48 -55.65 19.34
CA LEU A 108 16.91 -55.53 17.95
C LEU A 108 18.09 -54.55 17.86
N HIS A 109 19.21 -55.05 17.35
CA HIS A 109 20.38 -54.25 17.12
C HIS A 109 20.47 -53.87 15.64
N ARG A 110 20.56 -52.56 15.41
CA ARG A 110 20.60 -51.94 14.08
C ARG A 110 19.56 -52.52 13.12
N PRO A 111 18.28 -52.53 13.49
CA PRO A 111 17.24 -52.93 12.58
C PRO A 111 17.01 -51.87 11.49
N VAL A 112 16.71 -52.32 10.29
CA VAL A 112 16.13 -51.52 9.20
C VAL A 112 14.67 -51.94 9.07
N ILE A 113 13.75 -51.04 9.37
CA ILE A 113 12.31 -51.30 9.39
C ILE A 113 11.63 -50.47 8.30
N ARG A 114 10.79 -51.09 7.49
CA ARG A 114 10.02 -50.41 6.47
C ARG A 114 8.54 -50.50 6.76
N VAL A 115 7.92 -49.39 7.06
CA VAL A 115 6.46 -49.26 7.26
C VAL A 115 5.85 -48.62 6.04
N ILE A 116 4.96 -49.36 5.39
CA ILE A 116 4.24 -48.89 4.19
C ILE A 116 2.76 -48.88 4.50
N ARG A 117 2.10 -47.78 4.19
CA ARG A 117 0.65 -47.59 4.19
C ARG A 117 0.17 -47.59 2.74
N ASN A 118 -0.78 -48.44 2.39
CA ASN A 118 -1.32 -48.50 1.05
C ASN A 118 -2.35 -47.40 0.77
N GLN A 119 -2.85 -47.37 -0.44
CA GLN A 119 -3.88 -46.40 -0.87
C GLN A 119 -5.22 -46.55 -0.11
N ASN A 120 -5.52 -47.76 0.40
CA ASN A 120 -6.71 -48.02 1.20
C ASN A 120 -6.53 -47.60 2.66
N GLY A 121 -5.33 -47.22 3.07
CA GLY A 121 -5.01 -46.81 4.44
C GLY A 121 -4.57 -47.95 5.36
N GLU A 122 -4.31 -49.14 4.80
CA GLU A 122 -3.84 -50.30 5.55
C GLU A 122 -2.32 -50.31 5.60
N TYR A 123 -1.76 -50.77 6.72
CA TYR A 123 -0.30 -50.89 6.92
C TYR A 123 0.20 -52.28 6.53
N ASN A 124 1.41 -52.34 5.99
CA ASN A 124 2.05 -53.58 5.62
C ASN A 124 2.17 -54.54 6.82
N PHE A 125 2.35 -54.10 8.04
CA PHE A 125 2.39 -54.93 9.24
C PHE A 125 1.02 -55.48 9.65
N ALA A 126 -0.09 -54.96 9.16
CA ALA A 126 -1.43 -55.41 9.53
C ALA A 126 -1.80 -56.80 9.03
N THR A 127 -1.00 -57.34 8.09
CA THR A 127 -1.19 -58.68 7.56
C THR A 127 -0.37 -59.75 8.32
N ILE A 128 0.53 -59.32 9.27
CA ILE A 128 1.33 -60.23 10.08
C ILE A 128 0.37 -61.07 10.94
N GLY A 129 0.55 -62.40 10.88
CA GLY A 129 -0.27 -63.37 11.65
C GLY A 129 -1.66 -63.64 11.11
N LYS A 130 -2.03 -63.02 9.98
CA LYS A 130 -3.25 -63.41 9.26
C LYS A 130 -2.98 -64.60 8.33
N LYS A 131 -3.67 -65.72 8.49
CA LYS A 131 -3.67 -66.80 7.51
C LYS A 131 -4.34 -66.33 6.24
N GLU A 132 -3.72 -66.57 5.06
CA GLU A 132 -4.37 -66.46 3.77
C GLU A 132 -5.65 -67.30 3.78
N LYS A 133 -6.75 -66.71 3.49
CA LYS A 133 -7.95 -67.46 3.10
C LYS A 133 -7.64 -67.98 1.68
N GLU A 134 -7.30 -69.27 1.55
CA GLU A 134 -7.42 -69.92 0.26
C GLU A 134 -8.81 -69.65 -0.33
N GLU A 135 -8.88 -68.98 -1.47
CA GLU A 135 -10.11 -68.92 -2.29
C GLU A 135 -10.35 -70.34 -2.84
N LYS A 136 -11.17 -71.10 -2.11
CA LYS A 136 -11.80 -72.25 -2.68
C LYS A 136 -12.97 -71.81 -3.57
N THR A 137 -12.76 -71.78 -4.85
CA THR A 137 -13.80 -71.80 -5.86
C THR A 137 -14.57 -73.13 -5.76
N GLY A 138 -15.85 -73.08 -5.44
CA GLY A 138 -16.70 -74.27 -5.56
C GLY A 138 -17.94 -74.21 -4.65
N ASP A 139 -19.08 -74.13 -5.24
CA ASP A 139 -20.40 -74.29 -4.68
C ASP A 139 -20.49 -75.41 -3.64
N GLU A 140 -20.94 -75.10 -2.45
CA GLU A 140 -21.91 -75.92 -1.68
C GLU A 140 -22.37 -75.21 -0.40
N ALA A 141 -23.59 -74.77 -0.41
CA ALA A 141 -24.29 -74.32 0.77
C ALA A 141 -24.69 -75.54 1.61
N LYS A 142 -24.05 -75.77 2.78
CA LYS A 142 -24.64 -76.51 3.90
C LYS A 142 -24.04 -76.06 5.23
N ARG A 143 -24.99 -75.82 6.11
CA ARG A 143 -24.85 -75.49 7.52
C ARG A 143 -23.74 -76.22 8.22
N GLU A 144 -22.73 -75.53 8.72
CA GLU A 144 -21.91 -76.05 9.81
C GLU A 144 -21.76 -75.04 10.96
N LYS A 145 -21.88 -75.51 12.15
CA LYS A 145 -21.78 -74.82 13.41
C LYS A 145 -20.45 -74.07 13.55
N LYS A 146 -20.46 -72.85 13.96
CA LYS A 146 -19.27 -72.10 14.38
C LYS A 146 -18.49 -72.92 15.38
N PRO A 147 -17.22 -73.22 15.14
CA PRO A 147 -16.33 -73.69 16.19
C PRO A 147 -16.08 -72.53 17.18
N PRO A 148 -15.84 -72.82 18.45
CA PRO A 148 -15.52 -71.77 19.41
C PRO A 148 -14.23 -71.08 19.00
N VAL A 149 -14.31 -69.75 18.90
CA VAL A 149 -13.17 -68.85 18.65
C VAL A 149 -12.15 -69.18 19.73
N ALA A 150 -11.00 -69.72 19.33
CA ALA A 150 -9.88 -70.02 20.21
C ALA A 150 -9.45 -68.66 20.86
N LYS A 151 -9.84 -68.49 22.09
CA LYS A 151 -9.37 -67.39 22.97
C LYS A 151 -7.87 -67.48 23.26
N ASP A 152 -7.27 -68.61 22.93
CA ASP A 152 -5.88 -68.94 23.36
C ASP A 152 -4.78 -68.52 22.43
N ALA A 153 -5.05 -68.17 21.14
CA ALA A 153 -4.00 -67.75 20.21
C ALA A 153 -3.49 -66.32 20.47
N ARG A 154 -4.26 -65.47 21.16
CA ARG A 154 -3.82 -64.13 21.60
C ARG A 154 -3.03 -64.12 22.89
N ALA A 155 -3.04 -65.20 23.64
CA ALA A 155 -2.36 -65.32 24.91
C ALA A 155 -0.89 -65.77 24.81
N ALA A 156 -0.40 -66.16 23.62
CA ALA A 156 0.91 -66.79 23.46
C ALA A 156 2.09 -65.83 23.20
N LEU A 157 1.86 -64.58 22.90
CA LEU A 157 2.90 -63.60 22.56
C LEU A 157 2.89 -62.37 23.49
N PHE A 158 3.04 -62.61 24.83
CA PHE A 158 3.30 -61.52 25.76
C PHE A 158 4.75 -61.09 25.71
N VAL A 159 5.07 -60.03 24.99
CA VAL A 159 6.37 -59.34 25.05
C VAL A 159 6.28 -58.28 26.14
N SER A 160 7.13 -58.35 27.18
CA SER A 160 7.12 -57.35 28.25
C SER A 160 7.92 -56.09 27.87
N VAL A 161 9.01 -56.26 27.13
CA VAL A 161 9.93 -55.18 26.76
C VAL A 161 10.34 -55.33 25.30
N VAL A 162 10.30 -54.28 24.52
CA VAL A 162 10.94 -54.18 23.22
C VAL A 162 12.02 -53.12 23.31
N ASP A 163 13.22 -53.47 22.84
CA ASP A 163 14.40 -52.62 22.88
C ASP A 163 15.04 -52.57 21.46
N ILE A 164 15.17 -51.40 20.91
CA ILE A 164 15.83 -51.17 19.61
C ILE A 164 17.01 -50.24 19.84
N SER A 165 18.17 -50.59 19.29
CA SER A 165 19.36 -49.76 19.35
C SER A 165 19.94 -49.51 17.96
N GLY A 166 20.18 -48.26 17.59
CA GLY A 166 20.77 -47.83 16.33
C GLY A 166 19.94 -48.21 15.09
N GLY A 167 18.60 -48.22 15.25
CA GLY A 167 17.67 -48.59 14.16
C GLY A 167 17.53 -47.51 13.05
N ASP A 168 17.03 -47.98 11.91
CA ASP A 168 16.62 -47.13 10.78
C ASP A 168 15.15 -47.46 10.41
N LEU A 169 14.29 -46.51 10.39
CA LEU A 169 12.86 -46.62 10.02
C LEU A 169 12.58 -45.79 8.81
N ARG A 170 12.02 -46.40 7.77
CA ARG A 170 11.41 -45.71 6.66
C ARG A 170 9.91 -45.91 6.69
N TYR A 171 9.16 -44.78 6.83
CA TYR A 171 7.71 -44.71 6.71
C TYR A 171 7.33 -44.15 5.35
N ARG A 172 6.51 -44.88 4.62
CA ARG A 172 6.00 -44.47 3.32
C ARG A 172 4.47 -44.59 3.31
N ASP A 173 3.79 -43.51 3.05
CA ASP A 173 2.33 -43.50 2.85
C ASP A 173 2.02 -43.27 1.36
N LEU A 174 1.47 -44.29 0.73
CA LEU A 174 1.14 -44.24 -0.70
C LEU A 174 -0.16 -43.44 -0.98
N LYS A 175 -0.93 -43.15 0.08
CA LYS A 175 -2.19 -42.37 -0.05
C LYS A 175 -1.96 -40.87 -0.09
N ASP A 176 -1.07 -40.36 0.76
CA ASP A 176 -0.78 -38.90 0.86
C ASP A 176 0.61 -38.52 0.33
N GLY A 177 1.42 -39.50 -0.07
CA GLY A 177 2.77 -39.31 -0.60
C GLY A 177 3.83 -39.03 0.47
N SER A 178 3.57 -39.31 1.75
CA SER A 178 4.58 -39.13 2.81
C SER A 178 5.71 -40.13 2.67
N ASP A 179 6.96 -39.69 2.83
CA ASP A 179 8.17 -40.52 2.88
C ASP A 179 9.10 -39.97 3.97
N LEU A 180 9.03 -40.55 5.16
CA LEU A 180 9.75 -40.11 6.34
C LEU A 180 10.79 -41.15 6.70
N ARG A 181 12.04 -40.74 6.95
CA ARG A 181 13.12 -41.58 7.44
C ARG A 181 13.60 -41.10 8.78
N LEU A 182 13.60 -42.00 9.77
CA LEU A 182 14.24 -41.87 11.07
C LEU A 182 15.47 -42.76 11.13
N GLN A 183 16.59 -42.22 11.61
CA GLN A 183 17.86 -42.92 11.70
C GLN A 183 18.36 -42.94 13.16
N GLN A 184 19.30 -43.81 13.46
CA GLN A 184 19.89 -43.97 14.79
C GLN A 184 18.80 -44.10 15.88
N ILE A 185 17.79 -44.92 15.60
CA ILE A 185 16.66 -45.09 16.50
C ILE A 185 17.09 -45.91 17.69
N ASP A 186 16.93 -45.32 18.89
CA ASP A 186 16.88 -46.03 20.14
C ASP A 186 15.46 -46.00 20.65
N LEU A 187 14.81 -47.13 20.73
CA LEU A 187 13.43 -47.28 21.17
C LEU A 187 13.35 -48.27 22.30
N LYS A 188 12.77 -47.88 23.42
CA LYS A 188 12.45 -48.75 24.53
C LYS A 188 10.96 -48.71 24.82
N VAL A 189 10.34 -49.88 24.77
CA VAL A 189 8.93 -50.07 25.12
C VAL A 189 8.86 -51.03 26.28
N ASP A 190 8.41 -50.52 27.44
CA ASP A 190 8.25 -51.28 28.65
C ASP A 190 6.76 -51.52 28.97
N ASP A 191 6.48 -52.56 29.72
CA ASP A 191 5.15 -52.92 30.21
C ASP A 191 4.14 -53.22 29.09
N LEU A 192 4.60 -53.89 28.03
CA LEU A 192 3.73 -54.38 26.97
C LEU A 192 2.76 -55.47 27.48
N ASP A 193 2.37 -55.37 28.73
CA ASP A 193 1.26 -56.12 29.31
C ASP A 193 -0.03 -55.29 29.09
N PHE A 194 -0.79 -55.70 28.14
CA PHE A 194 -2.01 -54.99 27.65
C PHE A 194 -2.95 -54.56 28.78
N SER A 195 -2.76 -55.07 29.99
CA SER A 195 -3.53 -54.70 31.19
C SER A 195 -3.03 -53.44 31.90
N ARG A 196 -1.82 -52.96 31.57
CA ARG A 196 -1.20 -51.75 32.16
C ARG A 196 -0.86 -50.73 31.08
N PRO A 197 -0.65 -49.48 31.47
CA PRO A 197 -0.11 -48.50 30.55
C PRO A 197 1.30 -48.84 30.09
N VAL A 198 1.53 -48.72 28.81
CA VAL A 198 2.81 -48.97 28.12
C VAL A 198 3.66 -47.69 28.18
N ASN A 199 4.91 -47.85 28.62
CA ASN A 199 5.89 -46.77 28.56
C ASN A 199 6.72 -46.90 27.28
N VAL A 200 6.86 -45.79 26.56
CA VAL A 200 7.60 -45.65 25.32
C VAL A 200 8.65 -44.57 25.45
N GLU A 201 9.90 -44.89 25.24
CA GLU A 201 10.98 -43.91 25.11
C GLU A 201 11.63 -44.11 23.74
N LEU A 202 11.65 -43.04 22.93
CA LEU A 202 12.23 -43.00 21.62
C LEU A 202 13.25 -41.87 21.52
N ALA A 203 14.42 -42.17 21.02
CA ALA A 203 15.37 -41.20 20.51
C ALA A 203 15.71 -41.53 19.06
N ALA A 204 15.75 -40.53 18.18
CA ALA A 204 16.04 -40.75 16.77
C ALA A 204 16.67 -39.52 16.10
N ALA A 205 17.32 -39.72 14.98
CA ALA A 205 17.77 -38.64 14.09
C ALA A 205 16.75 -38.44 12.98
N LEU A 206 16.19 -37.22 12.94
CA LEU A 206 15.26 -36.76 11.94
C LEU A 206 15.90 -35.65 11.10
N PHE A 207 16.28 -35.95 9.87
CA PHE A 207 16.99 -35.08 8.91
C PHE A 207 18.41 -34.65 9.32
N THR A 208 18.95 -35.22 10.40
CA THR A 208 20.26 -34.90 11.00
C THR A 208 21.13 -36.12 11.08
N ALA A 209 22.43 -35.95 11.35
CA ALA A 209 23.35 -37.05 11.54
C ALA A 209 23.34 -37.58 13.00
N THR A 210 22.78 -36.86 13.95
CA THR A 210 22.70 -37.22 15.36
C THR A 210 21.25 -37.17 15.83
N GLN A 211 20.96 -37.89 16.90
CA GLN A 211 19.62 -37.92 17.50
C GLN A 211 19.19 -36.55 17.95
N ASN A 212 18.11 -36.04 17.32
CA ASN A 212 17.53 -34.73 17.58
C ASN A 212 16.01 -34.79 17.89
N LEU A 213 15.42 -35.98 17.82
CA LEU A 213 14.03 -36.24 18.18
C LEU A 213 14.00 -37.12 19.41
N LYS A 214 13.29 -36.71 20.46
CA LYS A 214 13.06 -37.48 21.68
C LYS A 214 11.57 -37.52 21.98
N VAL A 215 11.06 -38.72 22.25
CA VAL A 215 9.66 -38.93 22.62
C VAL A 215 9.64 -39.81 23.86
N LYS A 216 8.92 -39.36 24.87
CA LYS A 216 8.54 -40.16 26.03
C LYS A 216 7.04 -40.19 26.14
N ALA A 217 6.47 -41.37 26.22
CA ALA A 217 5.03 -41.49 26.27
C ALA A 217 4.58 -42.64 27.18
N ARG A 218 3.46 -42.46 27.83
CA ARG A 218 2.75 -43.48 28.57
C ARG A 218 1.36 -43.65 28.00
N ILE A 219 1.05 -44.81 27.44
CA ILE A 219 -0.14 -45.05 26.63
C ILE A 219 -0.96 -46.21 27.19
N GLY A 220 -2.22 -46.06 27.25
CA GLY A 220 -3.13 -47.14 27.62
C GLY A 220 -3.53 -47.19 29.09
N PRO A 221 -4.07 -48.35 29.60
CA PRO A 221 -3.84 -49.74 29.15
C PRO A 221 -4.48 -50.09 27.81
N LEU A 222 -3.74 -50.89 27.02
CA LEU A 222 -4.15 -51.31 25.66
C LEU A 222 -5.26 -52.39 25.67
N ALA A 223 -5.50 -53.03 26.82
CA ALA A 223 -6.48 -54.11 26.97
C ALA A 223 -7.94 -53.61 26.92
N SER A 224 -8.21 -52.33 26.93
CA SER A 224 -9.53 -51.74 26.95
C SER A 224 -10.34 -51.89 25.63
N GLY A 225 -9.88 -52.73 24.76
CA GLY A 225 -10.69 -53.25 23.66
C GLY A 225 -11.08 -52.28 22.56
N GLY A 226 -10.11 -51.82 21.76
CA GLY A 226 -10.38 -51.56 20.37
C GLY A 226 -10.50 -50.12 19.88
N ASP A 227 -10.73 -49.13 20.69
CA ASP A 227 -10.79 -47.74 20.19
C ASP A 227 -9.55 -46.96 20.59
N ILE A 228 -8.59 -46.86 19.65
CA ILE A 228 -7.32 -46.14 19.84
C ILE A 228 -7.55 -44.69 20.27
N ASP A 229 -8.63 -44.07 19.80
CA ASP A 229 -8.95 -42.67 20.09
C ASP A 229 -9.31 -42.41 21.55
N ARG A 230 -9.63 -43.46 22.31
CA ARG A 230 -9.98 -43.41 23.73
C ARG A 230 -8.85 -43.79 24.65
N LEU A 231 -7.71 -44.24 24.12
CA LEU A 231 -6.56 -44.60 24.94
C LEU A 231 -5.99 -43.37 25.67
N PRO A 232 -5.79 -43.45 26.98
CA PRO A 232 -5.06 -42.41 27.71
C PRO A 232 -3.63 -42.28 27.19
N LEU A 233 -3.20 -41.07 27.00
CA LEU A 233 -1.85 -40.68 26.56
C LEU A 233 -1.32 -39.65 27.59
N ASP A 234 -0.09 -39.86 28.07
CA ASP A 234 0.71 -38.83 28.73
C ASP A 234 2.09 -38.88 28.07
N GLY A 235 2.40 -37.83 27.30
CA GLY A 235 3.55 -37.82 26.39
C GLY A 235 4.29 -36.50 26.41
N GLN A 236 5.58 -36.60 26.08
CA GLN A 236 6.47 -35.47 25.88
C GLN A 236 7.28 -35.68 24.62
N ILE A 237 7.34 -34.65 23.77
CA ILE A 237 8.10 -34.65 22.52
C ILE A 237 9.08 -33.48 22.55
N GLN A 238 10.32 -33.76 22.18
CA GLN A 238 11.36 -32.75 21.93
C GLN A 238 11.93 -33.02 20.54
N ALA A 239 12.07 -31.96 19.73
CA ALA A 239 12.65 -32.10 18.40
C ALA A 239 13.51 -30.87 18.09
N GLU A 240 14.80 -31.06 18.02
CA GLU A 240 15.75 -29.97 17.83
C GLU A 240 16.23 -29.93 16.37
N SER A 241 16.51 -28.73 15.87
CA SER A 241 17.10 -28.50 14.53
C SER A 241 16.35 -29.20 13.39
N ILE A 242 15.03 -29.08 13.36
CA ILE A 242 14.20 -29.64 12.29
C ILE A 242 14.21 -28.72 11.08
N ASP A 243 14.67 -29.24 9.95
CA ASP A 243 14.63 -28.56 8.64
C ASP A 243 13.20 -28.56 8.09
N ALA A 244 12.59 -27.39 8.06
CA ALA A 244 11.21 -27.20 7.63
C ALA A 244 10.99 -27.56 6.14
N ALA A 245 11.99 -27.37 5.27
CA ALA A 245 11.89 -27.73 3.88
C ALA A 245 11.88 -29.27 3.70
N LYS A 246 12.77 -29.98 4.41
CA LYS A 246 12.79 -31.45 4.43
C LYS A 246 11.52 -32.02 5.05
N LEU A 247 11.03 -31.41 6.13
CA LEU A 247 9.77 -31.83 6.77
C LEU A 247 8.57 -31.70 5.81
N LYS A 248 8.43 -30.58 5.11
CA LYS A 248 7.38 -30.38 4.11
C LYS A 248 7.48 -31.35 2.92
N ALA A 249 8.71 -31.69 2.53
CA ALA A 249 8.95 -32.64 1.45
C ALA A 249 8.61 -34.08 1.89
N ALA A 250 8.98 -34.46 3.11
CA ALA A 250 8.71 -35.77 3.67
C ALA A 250 7.22 -35.98 4.06
N LEU A 251 6.52 -34.93 4.43
CA LEU A 251 5.13 -34.96 4.89
C LEU A 251 4.27 -33.95 4.12
N PRO A 252 3.74 -34.29 2.94
CA PRO A 252 2.91 -33.38 2.11
C PRO A 252 1.69 -32.82 2.83
N GLY A 253 1.13 -33.55 3.79
CA GLY A 253 0.03 -33.10 4.64
C GLY A 253 0.38 -31.85 5.45
N VAL A 254 1.64 -31.70 5.89
CA VAL A 254 2.11 -30.50 6.59
C VAL A 254 2.07 -29.29 5.65
N ARG A 255 2.48 -29.46 4.41
CA ARG A 255 2.40 -28.42 3.39
C ARG A 255 0.94 -28.05 3.08
N GLY A 256 0.05 -29.02 3.00
CA GLY A 256 -1.38 -28.81 2.74
C GLY A 256 -2.11 -28.08 3.87
N ALA A 257 -1.61 -28.17 5.10
CA ALA A 257 -2.15 -27.48 6.27
C ALA A 257 -1.75 -26.00 6.34
N LEU A 258 -0.71 -25.57 5.62
CA LEU A 258 -0.24 -24.18 5.58
C LEU A 258 -1.03 -23.37 4.52
N PRO A 259 -1.32 -22.08 4.77
CA PRO A 259 -1.84 -21.18 3.75
C PRO A 259 -0.96 -21.21 2.49
N LYS A 260 -1.56 -21.07 1.30
CA LYS A 260 -0.84 -21.14 0.02
C LYS A 260 0.31 -20.15 -0.10
N ASP A 261 0.12 -18.96 0.47
CA ASP A 261 1.08 -17.87 0.41
C ASP A 261 2.11 -17.90 1.56
N LEU A 262 1.98 -18.86 2.50
CA LEU A 262 2.91 -19.02 3.61
C LEU A 262 3.97 -20.08 3.26
N ASP A 263 5.22 -19.66 3.26
CA ASP A 263 6.37 -20.56 3.10
C ASP A 263 7.27 -20.53 4.33
N LEU A 264 7.65 -21.74 4.79
CA LEU A 264 8.53 -21.96 5.92
C LEU A 264 9.77 -22.70 5.42
N ALA A 265 10.96 -22.21 5.75
CA ALA A 265 12.23 -22.88 5.44
C ALA A 265 13.24 -22.65 6.57
N GLY A 266 14.41 -23.33 6.51
CA GLY A 266 15.39 -23.24 7.58
C GLY A 266 15.03 -24.08 8.80
N ILE A 267 15.60 -23.76 9.94
CA ILE A 267 15.61 -24.60 11.14
C ILE A 267 14.60 -24.13 12.18
N PHE A 268 13.79 -25.07 12.65
CA PHE A 268 12.86 -24.90 13.77
C PHE A 268 13.10 -25.99 14.82
N SER A 269 12.80 -25.67 16.06
CA SER A 269 12.94 -26.62 17.19
C SER A 269 11.66 -26.62 18.03
N VAL A 270 11.22 -27.82 18.40
CA VAL A 270 10.21 -28.03 19.43
C VAL A 270 10.96 -28.31 20.73
N LYS A 271 11.04 -27.30 21.61
CA LYS A 271 11.76 -27.43 22.89
C LYS A 271 11.10 -28.44 23.80
N GLU A 272 9.80 -28.37 23.89
CA GLU A 272 8.98 -29.29 24.62
C GLU A 272 7.54 -29.24 24.08
N LEU A 273 6.95 -30.41 23.86
CA LEU A 273 5.51 -30.57 23.60
C LEU A 273 4.99 -31.64 24.55
N LYS A 274 4.20 -31.23 25.55
CA LYS A 274 3.50 -32.13 26.46
C LYS A 274 2.10 -32.39 25.96
N LEU A 275 1.70 -33.65 25.98
CA LEU A 275 0.40 -34.15 25.55
C LEU A 275 -0.22 -34.96 26.68
N LYS A 276 -1.45 -34.68 27.07
CA LYS A 276 -2.13 -35.44 28.15
C LYS A 276 -3.63 -35.56 27.88
N GLY A 277 -4.11 -36.80 27.94
CA GLY A 277 -5.54 -37.09 27.76
C GLY A 277 -5.79 -38.26 26.85
N THR A 278 -6.76 -38.14 25.96
CA THR A 278 -7.07 -39.11 24.88
C THR A 278 -7.10 -38.37 23.54
N MET A 279 -7.08 -39.08 22.43
CA MET A 279 -7.18 -38.43 21.12
C MET A 279 -8.51 -37.64 20.95
N GLN A 280 -9.57 -38.03 21.67
CA GLN A 280 -10.84 -37.29 21.68
C GLN A 280 -10.83 -36.04 22.57
N LYS A 281 -9.97 -36.05 23.64
CA LYS A 281 -9.81 -34.95 24.58
C LYS A 281 -8.36 -34.85 25.03
N LEU A 282 -7.54 -34.08 24.29
CA LEU A 282 -6.11 -34.00 24.46
C LEU A 282 -5.70 -32.60 24.91
N ALA A 283 -5.19 -32.46 26.12
CA ALA A 283 -4.50 -31.27 26.54
C ALA A 283 -3.09 -31.26 25.95
N PHE A 284 -2.63 -30.09 25.54
CA PHE A 284 -1.29 -29.87 25.01
C PHE A 284 -0.68 -28.60 25.58
N LYS A 285 0.63 -28.67 25.79
CA LYS A 285 1.44 -27.51 26.14
C LYS A 285 2.79 -27.65 25.45
N GLY A 286 3.21 -26.64 24.72
CA GLY A 286 4.46 -26.71 23.96
C GLY A 286 5.05 -25.38 23.60
N GLU A 287 6.33 -25.43 23.20
CA GLU A 287 7.09 -24.28 22.73
C GLU A 287 7.88 -24.67 21.49
N ILE A 288 7.75 -23.81 20.46
CA ILE A 288 8.47 -23.92 19.19
C ILE A 288 9.35 -22.68 19.07
N GLU A 289 10.62 -22.89 18.77
CA GLU A 289 11.58 -21.85 18.41
C GLU A 289 11.94 -21.93 16.93
N GLY A 290 12.17 -20.79 16.31
CA GLY A 290 12.49 -20.72 14.89
C GLY A 290 13.31 -19.48 14.55
N ALA A 291 14.25 -19.11 15.41
CA ALA A 291 15.14 -17.97 15.11
C ALA A 291 15.88 -18.19 13.80
N ASP A 292 16.40 -19.39 13.56
CA ASP A 292 17.13 -19.78 12.36
C ASP A 292 16.21 -20.22 11.21
N GLY A 293 14.91 -20.23 11.42
CA GLY A 293 13.90 -20.44 10.41
C GLY A 293 13.61 -19.17 9.61
N THR A 294 13.20 -19.34 8.37
CA THR A 294 12.67 -18.27 7.54
C THR A 294 11.17 -18.44 7.35
N ILE A 295 10.44 -17.33 7.41
CA ILE A 295 8.99 -17.30 7.21
C ILE A 295 8.69 -16.26 6.16
N ARG A 296 8.01 -16.63 5.07
CA ARG A 296 7.54 -15.72 4.03
C ARG A 296 6.04 -15.81 3.88
N ALA A 297 5.36 -14.66 3.84
CA ALA A 297 3.95 -14.57 3.51
C ALA A 297 3.78 -13.69 2.26
N GLY A 298 3.74 -14.33 1.11
CA GLY A 298 3.69 -13.67 -0.19
C GLY A 298 4.83 -12.67 -0.38
N LYS A 299 4.49 -11.47 -0.88
CA LYS A 299 5.41 -10.34 -1.05
C LYS A 299 5.40 -9.37 0.15
N SER A 300 4.48 -9.58 1.10
CA SER A 300 4.18 -8.59 2.13
C SER A 300 5.01 -8.76 3.40
N PHE A 301 5.48 -9.98 3.68
CA PHE A 301 6.20 -10.27 4.92
C PHE A 301 7.34 -11.26 4.70
N HIS A 302 8.49 -10.97 5.31
CA HIS A 302 9.67 -11.83 5.26
C HIS A 302 10.45 -11.78 6.58
N LYS A 303 10.37 -12.83 7.38
CA LYS A 303 11.27 -13.05 8.51
C LYS A 303 12.49 -13.83 8.03
N ALA A 304 13.64 -13.23 8.01
CA ALA A 304 14.92 -13.89 7.70
C ALA A 304 15.41 -14.75 8.86
N ALA A 305 16.36 -15.63 8.61
CA ALA A 305 17.10 -16.34 9.66
C ALA A 305 17.82 -15.33 10.57
N GLY A 306 17.99 -15.69 11.86
CA GLY A 306 18.59 -14.85 12.89
C GLY A 306 17.62 -13.85 13.54
N ILE A 307 16.40 -13.70 13.03
CA ILE A 307 15.37 -12.89 13.68
C ILE A 307 14.65 -13.74 14.75
N PRO A 308 14.50 -13.27 15.99
CA PRO A 308 13.80 -14.00 17.04
C PRO A 308 12.38 -14.41 16.61
N PHE A 309 12.07 -15.67 16.81
CA PHE A 309 10.73 -16.23 16.61
C PHE A 309 10.53 -17.39 17.59
N ALA A 310 9.45 -17.32 18.35
CA ALA A 310 9.01 -18.41 19.21
C ALA A 310 7.49 -18.42 19.33
N VAL A 311 6.92 -19.59 19.50
CA VAL A 311 5.50 -19.80 19.80
C VAL A 311 5.37 -20.72 20.99
N ALA A 312 4.86 -20.20 22.10
CA ALA A 312 4.47 -21.01 23.24
C ALA A 312 2.94 -21.16 23.25
N THR A 313 2.46 -22.35 23.51
CA THR A 313 1.04 -22.64 23.50
C THR A 313 0.64 -23.54 24.66
N ASP A 314 -0.53 -23.30 25.21
CA ASP A 314 -1.21 -24.12 26.19
C ASP A 314 -2.69 -24.21 25.80
N GLY A 315 -3.21 -25.42 25.63
CA GLY A 315 -4.55 -25.60 25.14
C GLY A 315 -5.09 -27.02 25.33
N GLN A 316 -6.23 -27.27 24.74
CA GLN A 316 -6.88 -28.56 24.74
C GLN A 316 -7.63 -28.76 23.42
N TYR A 317 -7.47 -29.91 22.82
CA TYR A 317 -8.34 -30.40 21.75
C TYR A 317 -9.48 -31.20 22.36
N ALA A 318 -10.71 -30.93 21.97
CA ALA A 318 -11.87 -31.74 22.29
C ALA A 318 -12.99 -31.51 21.25
N ASN A 319 -13.68 -32.58 20.84
CA ASN A 319 -14.84 -32.50 19.97
C ASN A 319 -14.63 -31.63 18.72
N ASN A 320 -13.57 -31.91 18.01
CA ASN A 320 -13.16 -31.16 16.79
C ASN A 320 -12.87 -29.66 17.04
N THR A 321 -12.63 -29.27 18.28
CA THR A 321 -12.34 -27.89 18.68
C THR A 321 -11.04 -27.84 19.46
N VAL A 322 -10.18 -26.89 19.08
CA VAL A 322 -8.95 -26.55 19.83
C VAL A 322 -9.26 -25.34 20.71
N PHE A 323 -9.23 -25.53 21.99
CA PHE A 323 -9.36 -24.48 22.99
C PHE A 323 -7.96 -23.98 23.37
N LEU A 324 -7.64 -22.75 23.04
CA LEU A 324 -6.39 -22.09 23.36
C LEU A 324 -6.55 -21.30 24.67
N ARG A 325 -5.96 -21.80 25.75
CA ARG A 325 -5.93 -21.09 27.04
C ARG A 325 -4.94 -19.95 27.01
N HIS A 326 -3.80 -20.20 26.38
CA HIS A 326 -2.74 -19.23 26.21
C HIS A 326 -1.91 -19.59 24.98
N VAL A 327 -1.67 -18.60 24.13
CA VAL A 327 -0.67 -18.65 23.06
C VAL A 327 0.16 -17.38 23.15
N GLU A 328 1.45 -17.51 23.23
CA GLU A 328 2.40 -16.40 23.14
C GLU A 328 3.20 -16.56 21.85
N LEU A 329 3.07 -15.62 20.94
CA LEU A 329 3.91 -15.52 19.74
C LEU A 329 4.92 -14.39 19.92
N LYS A 330 6.19 -14.73 19.95
CA LYS A 330 7.32 -13.79 19.90
C LYS A 330 7.83 -13.69 18.48
N LEU A 331 7.81 -12.49 17.92
CA LEU A 331 8.34 -12.22 16.58
C LEU A 331 9.15 -10.93 16.62
N TYR A 332 10.44 -11.02 16.42
CA TYR A 332 11.38 -9.93 16.58
C TYR A 332 11.27 -9.34 18.00
N ASN A 333 10.77 -8.11 18.13
CA ASN A 333 10.52 -7.45 19.42
C ASN A 333 9.04 -7.39 19.83
N LEU A 334 8.15 -7.97 19.02
CA LEU A 334 6.71 -8.04 19.31
C LEU A 334 6.38 -9.35 20.02
N ALA A 335 5.68 -9.26 21.15
CA ALA A 335 5.05 -10.37 21.80
C ALA A 335 3.53 -10.24 21.69
N LEU A 336 2.91 -11.20 21.00
CA LEU A 336 1.46 -11.33 20.88
C LEU A 336 0.98 -12.41 21.84
N GLU A 337 -0.02 -12.09 22.64
CA GLU A 337 -0.74 -13.05 23.47
C GLU A 337 -2.11 -13.31 22.83
N SER A 338 -2.49 -14.58 22.74
CA SER A 338 -3.79 -14.97 22.21
C SER A 338 -4.47 -16.02 23.08
N LYS A 339 -5.79 -15.96 23.11
CA LYS A 339 -6.67 -16.97 23.71
C LYS A 339 -7.97 -17.10 22.90
N GLY A 340 -8.62 -18.25 23.00
CA GLY A 340 -9.89 -18.48 22.32
C GLY A 340 -10.04 -19.90 21.83
N GLU A 341 -10.76 -20.08 20.75
CA GLU A 341 -11.06 -21.40 20.19
C GLU A 341 -10.94 -21.44 18.66
N ILE A 342 -10.60 -22.63 18.17
CA ILE A 342 -10.53 -22.95 16.75
C ILE A 342 -11.34 -24.21 16.53
N ARG A 343 -12.47 -24.11 15.84
CA ARG A 343 -13.27 -25.27 15.44
C ARG A 343 -12.73 -25.82 14.13
N LEU A 344 -12.24 -27.04 14.13
CA LEU A 344 -11.67 -27.71 12.98
C LEU A 344 -12.79 -28.21 12.04
N GLY A 345 -12.53 -28.22 10.72
CA GLY A 345 -13.46 -28.69 9.70
C GLY A 345 -12.93 -28.33 8.33
N GLY A 346 -13.70 -28.54 7.26
CA GLY A 346 -13.29 -28.20 5.89
C GLY A 346 -12.92 -26.71 5.72
N ASN A 347 -13.56 -25.84 6.50
CA ASN A 347 -13.14 -24.45 6.75
C ASN A 347 -13.08 -24.26 8.26
N ALA A 348 -11.88 -24.06 8.81
CA ALA A 348 -11.73 -23.83 10.23
C ALA A 348 -12.43 -22.53 10.67
N GLU A 349 -13.12 -22.54 11.81
CA GLU A 349 -13.77 -21.39 12.40
C GLU A 349 -12.97 -20.86 13.58
N LEU A 350 -12.56 -19.60 13.51
CA LEU A 350 -11.73 -18.93 14.52
C LEU A 350 -12.59 -18.04 15.43
N ASN A 351 -12.28 -18.03 16.71
CA ASN A 351 -12.76 -17.05 17.68
C ASN A 351 -11.61 -16.77 18.66
N LEU A 352 -10.74 -15.82 18.31
CA LEU A 352 -9.50 -15.53 19.03
C LEU A 352 -9.47 -14.08 19.49
N ASN A 353 -8.99 -13.86 20.70
CA ASN A 353 -8.60 -12.54 21.19
C ASN A 353 -7.07 -12.45 21.15
N VAL A 354 -6.55 -11.40 20.55
CA VAL A 354 -5.13 -11.16 20.35
C VAL A 354 -4.76 -9.83 20.96
N THR A 355 -3.78 -9.81 21.83
CA THR A 355 -3.25 -8.60 22.47
C THR A 355 -1.73 -8.58 22.37
N SER A 356 -1.13 -7.39 22.36
CA SER A 356 0.32 -7.25 22.51
C SER A 356 0.67 -6.32 23.68
N LYS A 357 1.89 -6.45 24.18
CA LYS A 357 2.56 -5.37 24.90
C LYS A 357 3.03 -4.31 23.92
N PRO A 358 3.33 -3.07 24.35
CA PRO A 358 3.97 -2.09 23.50
C PRO A 358 5.27 -2.65 22.92
N ALA A 359 5.47 -2.50 21.61
CA ALA A 359 6.64 -2.98 20.90
C ALA A 359 7.19 -1.87 20.00
N SER A 360 8.52 -1.77 19.92
CA SER A 360 9.16 -0.80 19.04
C SER A 360 8.94 -1.11 17.58
N LEU A 361 8.65 -0.09 16.77
CA LEU A 361 8.57 -0.18 15.31
C LEU A 361 9.94 -0.18 14.64
N ALA A 362 11.02 0.16 15.35
CA ALA A 362 12.37 0.15 14.79
C ALA A 362 12.78 -1.27 14.35
N GLY A 363 13.27 -1.40 13.13
CA GLY A 363 13.71 -2.67 12.55
C GLY A 363 12.61 -3.49 11.87
N TRP A 364 11.34 -3.07 11.90
CA TRP A 364 10.24 -3.73 11.20
C TRP A 364 10.33 -3.60 9.67
N ASP A 365 11.07 -2.63 9.19
CA ASP A 365 11.48 -2.49 7.79
C ASP A 365 12.18 -3.74 7.23
N LYS A 366 12.86 -4.52 8.10
CA LYS A 366 13.51 -5.80 7.75
C LYS A 366 12.53 -6.94 7.53
N LEU A 367 11.33 -6.84 8.10
CA LEU A 367 10.29 -7.87 8.01
C LEU A 367 9.22 -7.54 6.99
N ILE A 368 8.96 -6.26 6.76
CA ILE A 368 7.89 -5.77 5.87
C ILE A 368 8.53 -4.98 4.72
N PRO A 369 8.72 -5.57 3.54
CA PRO A 369 9.40 -4.90 2.41
C PRO A 369 8.76 -3.59 1.98
N ALA A 370 7.45 -3.46 2.12
CA ALA A 370 6.71 -2.26 1.74
C ALA A 370 7.10 -1.00 2.54
N ILE A 371 7.70 -1.16 3.72
CA ILE A 371 8.14 -0.05 4.58
C ILE A 371 9.66 0.03 4.72
N ALA A 372 10.41 -0.69 3.90
CA ALA A 372 11.86 -0.80 3.99
C ALA A 372 12.60 0.55 3.88
N SER A 373 12.03 1.50 3.11
CA SER A 373 12.59 2.85 2.92
C SER A 373 12.13 3.89 3.93
N TYR A 374 11.24 3.54 4.88
CA TYR A 374 10.55 4.52 5.74
C TYR A 374 11.25 4.84 7.05
N GLN A 375 12.29 4.12 7.46
CA GLN A 375 13.05 4.34 8.70
C GLN A 375 12.14 4.52 9.93
N LEU A 376 11.29 3.54 10.18
CA LEU A 376 10.28 3.60 11.25
C LEU A 376 10.90 3.60 12.66
N SER A 377 10.30 4.37 13.54
CA SER A 377 10.56 4.34 14.99
C SER A 377 9.29 4.65 15.77
N GLY A 378 9.34 4.58 17.10
CA GLY A 378 8.17 4.70 17.95
C GLY A 378 7.65 3.34 18.39
N GLU A 379 6.48 3.31 19.00
CA GLU A 379 5.88 2.09 19.56
C GLU A 379 4.53 1.78 18.95
N MET A 380 4.22 0.50 18.90
CA MET A 380 2.90 -0.02 18.54
C MET A 380 2.38 -1.00 19.57
N GLN A 381 1.07 -1.02 19.75
CA GLN A 381 0.35 -2.01 20.55
C GLN A 381 -0.93 -2.41 19.82
N ILE A 382 -1.19 -3.72 19.73
CA ILE A 382 -2.38 -4.26 19.10
C ILE A 382 -3.31 -4.90 20.13
N ASN A 383 -4.62 -4.72 19.92
CA ASN A 383 -5.69 -5.40 20.63
C ASN A 383 -6.77 -5.73 19.62
N ALA A 384 -6.98 -7.01 19.34
CA ALA A 384 -7.83 -7.46 18.26
C ALA A 384 -8.61 -8.72 18.60
N THR A 385 -9.74 -8.90 17.98
CA THR A 385 -10.50 -10.17 17.89
C THR A 385 -10.51 -10.65 16.44
N VAL A 386 -10.26 -11.94 16.26
CA VAL A 386 -10.28 -12.62 14.98
C VAL A 386 -11.44 -13.61 15.00
N ARG A 387 -12.46 -13.41 14.20
CA ARG A 387 -13.67 -14.25 14.20
C ARG A 387 -14.07 -14.66 12.81
N GLY A 388 -14.57 -15.91 12.68
CA GLY A 388 -15.15 -16.42 11.44
C GLY A 388 -14.33 -17.53 10.80
N ARG A 389 -14.73 -17.92 9.61
CA ARG A 389 -14.16 -19.06 8.91
C ARG A 389 -12.91 -18.70 8.13
N VAL A 390 -11.94 -19.62 8.10
CA VAL A 390 -10.75 -19.56 7.29
C VAL A 390 -10.71 -20.76 6.36
N GLY A 391 -10.55 -20.52 5.08
CA GLY A 391 -10.47 -21.59 4.09
C GLY A 391 -10.40 -21.02 2.68
N GLN A 392 -10.65 -21.85 1.66
CA GLN A 392 -10.55 -21.47 0.26
C GLN A 392 -11.35 -20.18 -0.05
N GLY A 393 -10.63 -19.04 -0.15
CA GLY A 393 -11.21 -17.74 -0.50
C GLY A 393 -12.00 -17.02 0.61
N VAL A 394 -12.02 -17.56 1.84
CA VAL A 394 -12.72 -16.95 2.98
C VAL A 394 -11.67 -16.45 3.99
N ALA A 395 -11.69 -15.17 4.29
CA ALA A 395 -10.90 -14.55 5.34
C ALA A 395 -11.75 -14.33 6.60
N PRO A 396 -11.16 -14.50 7.80
CA PRO A 396 -11.85 -14.18 9.05
C PRO A 396 -12.04 -12.67 9.19
N LYS A 397 -13.04 -12.29 9.93
CA LYS A 397 -13.28 -10.91 10.34
C LYS A 397 -12.28 -10.49 11.40
N LEU A 398 -11.66 -9.36 11.19
CA LEU A 398 -10.70 -8.76 12.11
C LEU A 398 -11.32 -7.48 12.70
N GLN A 399 -11.40 -7.40 14.01
CA GLN A 399 -11.91 -6.23 14.73
C GLN A 399 -10.99 -5.88 15.90
N GLY A 400 -10.71 -4.60 16.09
CA GLY A 400 -9.85 -4.18 17.17
C GLY A 400 -9.26 -2.80 17.02
N ASN A 401 -8.16 -2.57 17.69
CA ASN A 401 -7.39 -1.33 17.57
C ASN A 401 -5.88 -1.58 17.54
N LEU A 402 -5.19 -0.70 16.86
CA LEU A 402 -3.75 -0.55 16.87
C LEU A 402 -3.43 0.84 17.44
N ASN A 403 -2.76 0.86 18.59
CA ASN A 403 -2.27 2.10 19.20
C ASN A 403 -0.85 2.36 18.72
N LEU A 404 -0.60 3.56 18.26
CA LEU A 404 0.71 4.07 17.83
C LEU A 404 1.11 5.20 18.78
N ALA A 405 2.33 5.16 19.29
CA ALA A 405 2.85 6.16 20.23
C ALA A 405 4.22 6.67 19.76
N GLY A 406 4.32 8.00 19.58
CA GLY A 406 5.57 8.66 19.19
C GLY A 406 6.15 8.13 17.88
N VAL A 407 5.31 7.68 16.95
CA VAL A 407 5.79 7.07 15.71
C VAL A 407 6.42 8.14 14.81
N SER A 408 7.59 7.81 14.27
CA SER A 408 8.27 8.58 13.25
C SER A 408 8.54 7.71 12.03
N ALA A 409 8.38 8.31 10.86
CA ALA A 409 8.64 7.68 9.57
C ALA A 409 9.25 8.70 8.61
N LYS A 410 10.16 8.27 7.74
CA LYS A 410 10.73 9.10 6.68
C LYS A 410 10.33 8.57 5.30
N PRO A 411 9.13 8.88 4.80
CA PRO A 411 8.75 8.51 3.44
C PRO A 411 9.70 9.16 2.44
N PRO A 412 10.12 8.43 1.38
CA PRO A 412 11.07 8.96 0.39
C PRO A 412 10.51 10.13 -0.41
N GLN A 413 9.19 10.29 -0.45
CA GLN A 413 8.49 11.36 -1.17
C GLN A 413 8.58 12.71 -0.47
N PHE A 414 8.90 12.75 0.84
CA PHE A 414 8.95 13.98 1.62
C PHE A 414 10.39 14.36 2.00
N PRO A 415 10.74 15.65 1.97
CA PRO A 415 12.06 16.12 2.41
C PRO A 415 12.27 15.94 3.91
N HIS A 416 11.20 15.97 4.68
CA HIS A 416 11.22 15.86 6.14
C HIS A 416 10.57 14.58 6.62
N PRO A 417 11.03 13.99 7.75
CA PRO A 417 10.32 12.89 8.38
C PRO A 417 8.99 13.34 8.97
N ILE A 418 8.00 12.47 8.90
CA ILE A 418 6.79 12.55 9.72
C ILE A 418 7.21 12.17 11.15
N LYS A 419 6.84 12.95 12.16
CA LYS A 419 7.20 12.73 13.55
C LYS A 419 6.00 12.85 14.49
N ASP A 420 6.16 12.30 15.68
CA ASP A 420 5.22 12.41 16.80
C ASP A 420 3.81 11.93 16.47
N VAL A 421 3.71 10.89 15.62
CA VAL A 421 2.41 10.29 15.30
C VAL A 421 1.91 9.54 16.52
N ASN A 422 0.82 10.04 17.11
CA ASN A 422 0.07 9.36 18.14
C ASN A 422 -1.31 9.07 17.60
N ALA A 423 -1.62 7.79 17.40
CA ALA A 423 -2.84 7.38 16.72
C ALA A 423 -3.44 6.13 17.35
N LYS A 424 -4.76 6.10 17.38
CA LYS A 424 -5.53 4.89 17.64
C LYS A 424 -6.28 4.53 16.36
N VAL A 425 -5.78 3.51 15.67
CA VAL A 425 -6.41 2.96 14.46
C VAL A 425 -7.42 1.91 14.90
N ASN A 426 -8.69 2.17 14.72
CA ASN A 426 -9.74 1.16 14.93
C ASN A 426 -10.03 0.48 13.60
N PHE A 427 -10.18 -0.85 13.62
CA PHE A 427 -10.48 -1.62 12.42
C PHE A 427 -11.62 -2.62 12.68
N THR A 428 -12.52 -2.76 11.71
CA THR A 428 -13.66 -3.68 11.74
C THR A 428 -14.01 -4.12 10.33
N ASP A 429 -14.23 -5.41 10.10
CA ASP A 429 -14.82 -5.97 8.87
C ASP A 429 -14.36 -5.34 7.54
N GLY A 430 -13.06 -5.24 7.33
CA GLY A 430 -12.50 -4.67 6.11
C GLY A 430 -12.52 -3.14 6.04
N LYS A 431 -12.78 -2.48 7.17
CA LYS A 431 -12.65 -1.02 7.35
C LYS A 431 -11.60 -0.70 8.39
N ALA A 432 -11.01 0.48 8.29
CA ALA A 432 -10.14 1.01 9.33
C ALA A 432 -10.35 2.51 9.46
N GLU A 433 -10.33 3.02 10.69
CA GLU A 433 -10.45 4.45 10.94
C GLU A 433 -9.43 4.93 11.95
N VAL A 434 -9.01 6.16 11.78
CA VAL A 434 -8.20 6.91 12.72
C VAL A 434 -8.84 8.26 12.98
N LYS A 435 -8.95 8.63 14.27
CA LYS A 435 -9.54 9.89 14.71
C LYS A 435 -8.57 10.70 15.53
N ASP A 436 -8.63 12.01 15.36
CA ASP A 436 -7.85 13.00 16.12
C ASP A 436 -6.35 12.74 16.21
N THR A 437 -5.83 12.08 15.17
CA THR A 437 -4.40 11.83 15.07
C THR A 437 -3.67 13.12 14.72
N THR A 438 -2.61 13.40 15.46
CA THR A 438 -1.74 14.54 15.18
C THR A 438 -0.33 14.07 14.86
N PHE A 439 0.30 14.74 13.93
CA PHE A 439 1.70 14.50 13.58
C PHE A 439 2.36 15.78 13.07
N ASN A 440 3.68 15.77 13.02
CA ASN A 440 4.48 16.87 12.51
C ASN A 440 5.20 16.40 11.21
N LEU A 441 5.16 17.24 10.18
CA LEU A 441 5.98 17.11 8.97
C LEU A 441 6.74 18.42 8.79
N GLY A 442 8.04 18.42 9.03
CA GLY A 442 8.83 19.65 9.09
C GLY A 442 8.26 20.61 10.16
N ARG A 443 7.87 21.81 9.72
CA ARG A 443 7.22 22.86 10.55
C ARG A 443 5.71 22.67 10.66
N SER A 444 5.12 21.90 9.75
CA SER A 444 3.68 21.70 9.61
C SER A 444 3.17 20.72 10.65
N ARG A 445 2.26 21.19 11.54
CA ARG A 445 1.54 20.31 12.47
C ARG A 445 0.14 20.02 11.95
N ILE A 446 -0.13 18.74 11.70
CA ILE A 446 -1.32 18.28 11.02
C ILE A 446 -2.17 17.45 11.98
N ARG A 447 -3.49 17.69 11.96
CA ARG A 447 -4.49 16.83 12.57
C ARG A 447 -5.23 16.09 11.46
N LEU A 448 -5.33 14.78 11.59
CA LEU A 448 -5.94 13.88 10.62
C LEU A 448 -7.06 13.06 11.25
N ASN A 449 -8.20 13.03 10.59
CA ASN A 449 -9.20 11.98 10.70
C ASN A 449 -9.26 11.26 9.36
N ALA A 450 -9.19 9.93 9.34
CA ALA A 450 -9.28 9.16 8.10
C ALA A 450 -10.00 7.84 8.33
N ALA A 451 -10.68 7.37 7.30
CA ALA A 451 -11.31 6.06 7.31
C ALA A 451 -11.07 5.35 5.97
N ILE A 452 -10.56 4.13 6.04
CA ILE A 452 -10.52 3.22 4.91
C ILE A 452 -11.91 2.57 4.83
N GLU A 453 -12.69 2.95 3.81
CA GLU A 453 -14.03 2.43 3.58
C GLU A 453 -14.00 1.06 2.90
N LYS A 454 -13.00 0.86 2.04
CA LYS A 454 -12.74 -0.40 1.33
C LYS A 454 -11.24 -0.57 1.12
N PHE A 455 -10.75 -1.79 1.23
CA PHE A 455 -9.36 -2.14 0.93
C PHE A 455 -9.16 -2.54 -0.54
N SER A 456 -10.21 -3.01 -1.22
CA SER A 456 -10.15 -3.39 -2.63
C SER A 456 -11.49 -3.09 -3.32
N PRO A 457 -11.54 -2.12 -4.26
CA PRO A 457 -10.51 -1.10 -4.49
C PRO A 457 -10.32 -0.21 -3.26
N LEU A 458 -9.08 0.24 -3.04
CA LEU A 458 -8.79 1.09 -1.88
C LEU A 458 -9.59 2.39 -1.96
N THR A 459 -10.39 2.66 -0.94
CA THR A 459 -11.15 3.91 -0.81
C THR A 459 -10.96 4.46 0.59
N VAL A 460 -10.47 5.69 0.67
CA VAL A 460 -10.16 6.38 1.93
C VAL A 460 -10.88 7.71 1.95
N SER A 461 -11.70 7.94 2.96
CA SER A 461 -12.20 9.27 3.31
C SER A 461 -11.27 9.92 4.34
N TYR A 462 -11.07 11.23 4.25
CA TYR A 462 -10.19 11.93 5.18
C TYR A 462 -10.68 13.35 5.48
N LYS A 463 -10.25 13.84 6.63
CA LYS A 463 -10.33 15.26 7.02
C LYS A 463 -9.03 15.67 7.68
N ILE A 464 -8.36 16.63 7.09
CA ILE A 464 -7.14 17.27 7.59
C ILE A 464 -7.49 18.65 8.12
N THR A 465 -6.96 18.99 9.29
CA THR A 465 -7.01 20.37 9.81
C THR A 465 -5.62 20.75 10.31
N THR A 466 -5.22 21.98 10.00
CA THR A 466 -3.95 22.51 10.49
C THR A 466 -4.03 24.02 10.70
N ARG A 467 -3.28 24.54 11.67
CA ARG A 467 -3.12 25.99 11.84
C ARG A 467 -2.22 26.57 10.78
N GLU A 468 -1.14 25.88 10.45
CA GLU A 468 -0.17 26.29 9.45
C GLU A 468 0.37 25.07 8.71
N ILE A 469 0.45 25.16 7.40
CA ILE A 469 1.10 24.20 6.54
C ILE A 469 2.07 24.93 5.63
N TRP A 470 3.26 24.40 5.53
CA TRP A 470 4.34 24.96 4.74
C TRP A 470 4.56 24.06 3.53
N PRO A 471 4.28 24.50 2.30
CA PRO A 471 4.51 23.68 1.09
C PRO A 471 5.91 23.10 0.99
N ALA A 472 6.92 23.83 1.50
CA ALA A 472 8.31 23.38 1.55
C ALA A 472 8.54 22.13 2.42
N ASP A 473 7.64 21.81 3.32
CA ASP A 473 7.74 20.58 4.13
C ASP A 473 7.35 19.33 3.34
N PHE A 474 6.65 19.50 2.21
CA PHE A 474 6.15 18.43 1.34
C PHE A 474 6.95 18.26 0.05
N GLN A 475 7.63 19.32 -0.39
CA GLN A 475 8.35 19.33 -1.66
C GLN A 475 9.75 19.91 -1.48
N ALA A 476 10.78 19.11 -1.83
CA ALA A 476 12.18 19.52 -1.67
C ALA A 476 12.61 20.60 -2.66
N ASP A 477 12.14 20.54 -3.90
CA ASP A 477 12.64 21.32 -5.04
C ASP A 477 11.92 22.66 -5.22
N LEU A 478 11.41 23.24 -4.14
CA LEU A 478 10.83 24.58 -4.19
C LEU A 478 11.93 25.65 -4.29
N SER A 479 11.70 26.61 -5.17
CA SER A 479 12.56 27.81 -5.28
C SER A 479 12.58 28.58 -3.94
N ASP A 480 13.68 29.28 -3.66
CA ASP A 480 13.87 29.95 -2.37
C ASP A 480 12.77 30.94 -2.04
N ASP A 481 12.23 31.61 -3.03
CA ASP A 481 11.11 32.54 -2.88
C ASP A 481 9.79 31.90 -2.50
N ARG A 482 9.64 30.59 -2.73
CA ARG A 482 8.47 29.79 -2.36
C ARG A 482 8.63 29.03 -1.04
N LYS A 483 9.84 28.93 -0.51
CA LYS A 483 10.08 28.30 0.81
C LYS A 483 9.42 29.07 1.96
N ALA A 484 9.07 30.35 1.74
CA ALA A 484 8.32 31.19 2.68
C ALA A 484 6.80 31.08 2.54
N ASP A 485 6.30 30.37 1.52
CA ASP A 485 4.88 30.14 1.34
C ASP A 485 4.28 29.42 2.55
N VAL A 486 3.10 29.87 2.99
CA VAL A 486 2.39 29.28 4.13
C VAL A 486 0.88 29.37 3.91
N VAL A 487 0.20 28.28 4.22
CA VAL A 487 -1.26 28.18 4.23
C VAL A 487 -1.70 28.07 5.68
N LYS A 488 -2.58 28.97 6.12
CA LYS A 488 -3.02 29.04 7.53
C LYS A 488 -4.49 28.68 7.66
N ASN A 489 -4.81 28.05 8.81
CA ASN A 489 -6.16 27.63 9.13
C ASN A 489 -6.78 26.78 8.00
N LEU A 490 -6.01 25.78 7.52
CA LEU A 490 -6.44 24.88 6.45
C LEU A 490 -7.35 23.80 7.01
N THR A 491 -8.47 23.60 6.35
CA THR A 491 -9.28 22.38 6.40
C THR A 491 -9.34 21.78 5.01
N SER A 492 -8.97 20.52 4.89
CA SER A 492 -9.14 19.72 3.67
C SER A 492 -9.91 18.46 4.01
N GLU A 493 -11.00 18.22 3.32
CA GLU A 493 -11.79 17.00 3.47
C GLU A 493 -12.14 16.43 2.11
N GLY A 494 -12.09 15.10 2.01
CA GLY A 494 -12.31 14.48 0.72
C GLY A 494 -12.18 12.97 0.73
N GLN A 495 -12.06 12.43 -0.46
CA GLN A 495 -11.87 11.00 -0.71
C GLN A 495 -10.72 10.75 -1.67
N LEU A 496 -10.04 9.64 -1.43
CA LEU A 496 -9.02 9.08 -2.29
C LEU A 496 -9.44 7.65 -2.65
N ALA A 497 -9.41 7.31 -3.91
CA ALA A 497 -9.64 5.95 -4.40
C ALA A 497 -8.49 5.50 -5.28
N VAL A 498 -8.09 4.24 -5.13
CA VAL A 498 -7.08 3.60 -6.00
C VAL A 498 -7.68 2.34 -6.57
N GLN A 499 -7.87 2.34 -7.89
CA GLN A 499 -8.37 1.19 -8.63
C GLN A 499 -7.44 0.92 -9.81
N ASP A 500 -6.99 -0.33 -9.96
CA ASP A 500 -6.10 -0.77 -11.04
C ASP A 500 -4.85 0.12 -11.21
N GLY A 501 -4.29 0.56 -10.07
CA GLY A 501 -3.12 1.46 -10.03
C GLY A 501 -3.40 2.91 -10.42
N ARG A 502 -4.65 3.27 -10.70
CA ARG A 502 -5.07 4.65 -11.00
C ARG A 502 -5.58 5.34 -9.75
N LEU A 503 -5.07 6.54 -9.52
CA LEU A 503 -5.50 7.40 -8.42
C LEU A 503 -6.67 8.27 -8.84
N ALA A 504 -7.74 8.25 -8.08
CA ALA A 504 -8.79 9.26 -8.10
C ALA A 504 -8.83 9.97 -6.73
N PHE A 505 -8.90 11.29 -6.77
CA PHE A 505 -8.85 12.13 -5.58
C PHE A 505 -9.89 13.24 -5.69
N GLN A 506 -10.59 13.51 -4.61
CA GLN A 506 -11.52 14.63 -4.49
C GLN A 506 -11.34 15.28 -3.13
N ALA A 507 -11.27 16.59 -3.10
CA ALA A 507 -11.12 17.35 -1.87
C ALA A 507 -11.85 18.68 -1.92
N LYS A 508 -12.43 19.09 -0.82
CA LYS A 508 -12.78 20.48 -0.52
C LYS A 508 -11.66 21.10 0.30
N LEU A 509 -11.24 22.29 -0.08
CA LEU A 509 -10.18 23.04 0.56
C LEU A 509 -10.74 24.35 1.09
N LEU A 510 -10.53 24.61 2.38
CA LEU A 510 -10.88 25.87 3.04
C LEU A 510 -9.63 26.37 3.76
N SER A 511 -9.24 27.63 3.51
CA SER A 511 -8.13 28.24 4.23
C SER A 511 -8.48 29.68 4.63
N GLY A 512 -8.24 30.02 5.87
CA GLY A 512 -8.54 31.37 6.38
C GLY A 512 -7.65 32.44 5.76
N GLN A 513 -6.35 32.18 5.67
CA GLN A 513 -5.37 33.09 5.07
C GLN A 513 -4.05 32.37 4.78
N GLY A 514 -3.18 33.03 4.05
CA GLY A 514 -1.85 32.51 3.77
C GLY A 514 -1.08 33.39 2.80
N THR A 515 0.04 32.85 2.37
CA THR A 515 0.89 33.43 1.33
C THR A 515 1.27 32.31 0.36
N LEU A 516 0.96 32.47 -0.89
CA LEU A 516 1.35 31.56 -1.98
C LEU A 516 1.95 32.40 -3.13
N TYR A 517 3.09 32.01 -3.62
CA TYR A 517 3.80 32.76 -4.67
C TYR A 517 4.00 34.24 -4.32
N LYS A 518 4.34 34.52 -3.06
CA LYS A 518 4.45 35.90 -2.49
C LYS A 518 3.14 36.70 -2.43
N VAL A 519 2.02 36.09 -2.87
CA VAL A 519 0.70 36.73 -2.79
C VAL A 519 0.04 36.36 -1.48
N GLY A 520 -0.27 37.37 -0.66
CA GLY A 520 -1.11 37.19 0.50
C GLY A 520 -2.56 36.95 0.06
N TYR A 521 -3.21 35.97 0.67
CA TYR A 521 -4.63 35.71 0.41
C TYR A 521 -5.44 35.54 1.72
N LYS A 522 -6.75 35.65 1.59
CA LYS A 522 -7.73 35.38 2.64
C LYS A 522 -8.91 34.61 2.07
N ASN A 523 -9.60 33.86 2.93
CA ASN A 523 -10.86 33.16 2.61
C ASN A 523 -10.81 32.33 1.34
N LEU A 524 -9.82 31.44 1.23
CA LEU A 524 -9.73 30.46 0.15
C LEU A 524 -10.80 29.37 0.36
N ASP A 525 -11.64 29.17 -0.64
CA ASP A 525 -12.58 28.06 -0.78
C ASP A 525 -12.44 27.49 -2.19
N ALA A 526 -12.18 26.18 -2.31
CA ALA A 526 -12.04 25.52 -3.58
C ALA A 526 -12.36 24.01 -3.46
N SER A 527 -12.85 23.44 -4.54
CA SER A 527 -12.98 22.00 -4.73
C SER A 527 -11.93 21.53 -5.72
N LEU A 528 -11.13 20.55 -5.31
CA LEU A 528 -10.08 19.95 -6.14
C LEU A 528 -10.44 18.49 -6.42
N SER A 529 -10.27 18.06 -7.67
CA SER A 529 -10.34 16.64 -8.02
C SER A 529 -9.23 16.26 -8.99
N VAL A 530 -8.77 15.03 -8.87
CA VAL A 530 -7.81 14.42 -9.80
C VAL A 530 -8.38 13.08 -10.23
N ALA A 531 -8.57 12.88 -11.51
CA ALA A 531 -9.00 11.61 -12.07
C ALA A 531 -8.52 11.50 -13.53
N ASN A 532 -8.17 10.31 -13.99
CA ASN A 532 -7.77 10.04 -15.37
C ASN A 532 -6.69 11.02 -15.89
N GLN A 533 -5.71 11.33 -15.04
CA GLN A 533 -4.63 12.27 -15.35
C GLN A 533 -5.11 13.72 -15.61
N VAL A 534 -6.26 14.10 -15.09
CA VAL A 534 -6.76 15.46 -15.10
C VAL A 534 -6.97 15.94 -13.69
N ALA A 535 -6.33 17.05 -13.33
CA ALA A 535 -6.62 17.81 -12.11
C ALA A 535 -7.64 18.90 -12.46
N THR A 536 -8.69 19.00 -11.66
CA THR A 536 -9.76 20.00 -11.85
C THR A 536 -9.94 20.78 -10.56
N ILE A 537 -9.93 22.11 -10.66
CA ILE A 537 -10.32 23.00 -9.59
C ILE A 537 -11.68 23.62 -9.95
N ARG A 538 -12.62 23.58 -9.01
CA ARG A 538 -13.97 24.13 -9.17
C ARG A 538 -14.32 25.04 -8.01
N ASN A 539 -15.16 26.03 -8.33
CA ASN A 539 -15.69 26.97 -7.33
C ASN A 539 -14.60 27.69 -6.53
N LEU A 540 -13.44 27.91 -7.13
CA LEU A 540 -12.39 28.69 -6.49
C LEU A 540 -12.93 30.07 -6.11
N ARG A 541 -12.80 30.45 -4.86
CA ARG A 541 -13.08 31.78 -4.32
C ARG A 541 -11.93 32.13 -3.38
N VAL A 542 -11.36 33.28 -3.61
CA VAL A 542 -10.25 33.75 -2.79
C VAL A 542 -10.20 35.28 -2.81
N MET A 543 -9.84 35.87 -1.69
CA MET A 543 -9.52 37.30 -1.59
C MET A 543 -8.00 37.44 -1.69
N ALA A 544 -7.54 38.15 -2.71
CA ALA A 544 -6.12 38.42 -2.91
C ALA A 544 -5.92 39.74 -3.64
N MET A 545 -4.77 40.38 -3.46
CA MET A 545 -4.45 41.65 -4.13
C MET A 545 -5.58 42.68 -3.92
N SER A 546 -6.07 42.79 -2.68
CA SER A 546 -7.13 43.69 -2.26
C SER A 546 -8.47 43.49 -2.97
N GLY A 547 -8.65 42.44 -3.74
CA GLY A 547 -9.87 42.11 -4.50
C GLY A 547 -10.31 40.67 -4.32
N ALA A 548 -11.42 40.31 -4.95
CA ALA A 548 -11.98 38.97 -5.01
C ALA A 548 -11.63 38.27 -6.33
N ILE A 549 -11.23 37.03 -6.26
CA ILE A 549 -10.93 36.19 -7.42
C ILE A 549 -11.77 34.91 -7.32
N GLN A 550 -12.48 34.60 -8.39
CA GLN A 550 -13.27 33.38 -8.52
C GLN A 550 -12.84 32.67 -9.82
N GLY A 551 -12.97 31.34 -9.88
CA GLY A 551 -12.65 30.64 -11.10
C GLY A 551 -12.77 29.13 -11.03
N ASP A 552 -12.67 28.54 -12.22
CA ASP A 552 -12.65 27.09 -12.44
C ASP A 552 -11.51 26.77 -13.42
N GLY A 553 -10.84 25.66 -13.21
CA GLY A 553 -9.72 25.28 -14.06
C GLY A 553 -9.53 23.78 -14.18
N GLU A 554 -8.83 23.39 -15.23
CA GLU A 554 -8.46 22.02 -15.50
C GLU A 554 -7.01 21.97 -15.97
N TYR A 555 -6.29 20.93 -15.52
CA TYR A 555 -4.94 20.64 -15.95
C TYR A 555 -4.82 19.15 -16.27
N ALA A 556 -4.61 18.82 -17.52
CA ALA A 556 -4.43 17.47 -18.01
C ALA A 556 -2.94 17.13 -18.09
N PHE A 557 -2.50 16.12 -17.34
CA PHE A 557 -1.12 15.62 -17.31
C PHE A 557 -0.86 14.69 -18.52
N LYS A 558 -1.01 15.23 -19.75
CA LYS A 558 -0.82 14.45 -20.97
C LYS A 558 0.61 14.55 -21.47
N ASP A 559 1.22 13.41 -21.79
CA ASP A 559 2.47 13.38 -22.52
C ASP A 559 2.21 13.53 -24.04
N PRO A 560 3.03 14.27 -24.82
CA PRO A 560 4.24 14.98 -24.39
C PRO A 560 4.00 16.40 -23.87
N ALA A 561 2.78 16.92 -23.96
CA ALA A 561 2.49 18.31 -23.57
C ALA A 561 1.23 18.39 -22.70
N PRO A 562 1.36 18.81 -21.42
CA PRO A 562 0.21 19.06 -20.57
C PRO A 562 -0.67 20.17 -21.15
N GLN A 563 -1.96 20.07 -20.91
CA GLN A 563 -2.96 21.05 -21.33
C GLN A 563 -3.66 21.65 -20.13
N PHE A 564 -3.94 22.93 -20.19
CA PHE A 564 -4.73 23.58 -19.15
C PHE A 564 -5.84 24.45 -19.76
N SER A 565 -6.87 24.65 -18.97
CA SER A 565 -7.89 25.69 -19.18
C SER A 565 -8.25 26.33 -17.84
N PHE A 566 -8.47 27.63 -17.86
CA PHE A 566 -8.86 28.36 -16.65
C PHE A 566 -9.83 29.47 -17.01
N ALA A 567 -10.96 29.49 -16.33
CA ALA A 567 -11.95 30.57 -16.40
C ALA A 567 -11.94 31.32 -15.08
N SER A 568 -11.79 32.64 -15.11
CA SER A 568 -11.74 33.46 -13.90
C SER A 568 -12.58 34.73 -14.02
N LYS A 569 -13.06 35.13 -12.86
CA LYS A 569 -13.71 36.44 -12.62
C LYS A 569 -12.97 37.13 -11.50
N VAL A 570 -12.58 38.37 -11.75
CA VAL A 570 -11.89 39.22 -10.77
C VAL A 570 -12.72 40.48 -10.49
N GLN A 571 -12.71 40.88 -9.22
CA GLN A 571 -13.46 42.07 -8.75
C GLN A 571 -12.62 42.91 -7.80
N GLY A 572 -12.33 44.15 -8.16
CA GLY A 572 -11.62 45.09 -7.32
C GLY A 572 -10.15 44.77 -7.05
N VAL A 573 -9.52 43.95 -7.90
CA VAL A 573 -8.10 43.61 -7.75
C VAL A 573 -7.22 44.83 -7.98
N ASP A 574 -6.33 45.10 -7.03
CA ASP A 574 -5.38 46.21 -7.16
C ASP A 574 -4.30 45.87 -8.19
N LEU A 575 -4.21 46.70 -9.23
CA LEU A 575 -3.25 46.48 -10.30
C LEU A 575 -1.80 46.62 -9.87
N LYS A 576 -1.51 47.46 -8.90
CA LYS A 576 -0.15 47.60 -8.35
C LYS A 576 0.28 46.33 -7.67
N GLU A 577 -0.57 45.74 -6.83
CA GLU A 577 -0.28 44.46 -6.17
C GLU A 577 -0.17 43.32 -7.23
N LEU A 578 -1.07 43.29 -8.23
CA LEU A 578 -1.07 42.31 -9.29
C LEU A 578 0.24 42.38 -10.09
N TYR A 579 0.64 43.55 -10.54
CA TYR A 579 1.88 43.71 -11.29
C TYR A 579 3.15 43.52 -10.45
N GLY A 580 3.07 43.88 -9.17
CA GLY A 580 4.15 43.59 -8.22
C GLY A 580 4.58 42.10 -8.22
N VAL A 581 3.61 41.21 -8.42
CA VAL A 581 3.85 39.77 -8.49
C VAL A 581 4.17 39.30 -9.91
N LEU A 582 3.36 39.74 -10.90
CA LEU A 582 3.44 39.23 -12.26
C LEU A 582 4.56 39.87 -13.07
N SER A 583 4.80 41.14 -12.87
CA SER A 583 5.79 41.93 -13.59
C SER A 583 6.17 43.20 -12.81
N PRO A 584 7.10 43.15 -11.90
CA PRO A 584 7.51 44.30 -11.09
C PRO A 584 7.91 45.55 -11.91
N LYS A 585 8.30 45.38 -13.16
CA LYS A 585 8.60 46.49 -14.10
C LYS A 585 7.34 47.20 -14.61
N ALA A 586 6.24 46.49 -14.71
CA ALA A 586 4.96 47.05 -15.17
C ALA A 586 4.13 47.71 -14.07
N GLU A 587 4.48 47.54 -12.81
CA GLU A 587 3.90 48.24 -11.66
C GLU A 587 3.97 49.77 -11.82
N LYS A 588 4.93 50.23 -12.62
CA LYS A 588 5.15 51.66 -12.90
C LYS A 588 4.38 52.18 -14.11
N ASP A 589 3.60 51.38 -14.78
CA ASP A 589 2.93 51.72 -16.04
C ASP A 589 1.43 52.01 -15.85
N ILE A 590 0.78 51.36 -14.88
CA ILE A 590 -0.66 51.49 -14.63
C ILE A 590 -1.00 51.25 -13.16
N ARG A 591 -2.01 52.02 -12.68
CA ARG A 591 -2.64 51.81 -11.37
C ARG A 591 -4.17 51.80 -11.53
N GLY A 592 -4.87 51.26 -10.53
CA GLY A 592 -6.32 51.20 -10.48
C GLY A 592 -6.83 49.86 -9.96
N ARG A 593 -8.16 49.73 -9.95
CA ARG A 593 -8.83 48.51 -9.51
C ARG A 593 -9.39 47.76 -10.74
N LEU A 594 -8.97 46.53 -10.91
CA LEU A 594 -9.35 45.67 -12.02
C LEU A 594 -10.60 44.87 -11.68
N ASN A 595 -11.58 44.93 -12.55
CA ASN A 595 -12.70 44.01 -12.69
C ASN A 595 -12.59 43.33 -14.04
N GLY A 596 -13.06 42.06 -14.15
CA GLY A 596 -13.07 41.41 -15.46
C GLY A 596 -13.36 39.91 -15.37
N GLU A 597 -13.60 39.36 -16.51
CA GLU A 597 -13.77 37.94 -16.72
C GLU A 597 -12.89 37.47 -17.90
N MET A 598 -12.25 36.32 -17.73
CA MET A 598 -11.43 35.76 -18.79
C MET A 598 -11.49 34.23 -18.80
N LYS A 599 -11.34 33.69 -20.01
CA LYS A 599 -11.09 32.27 -20.21
C LYS A 599 -9.77 32.12 -20.97
N ILE A 600 -8.86 31.32 -20.43
CA ILE A 600 -7.57 31.04 -21.05
C ILE A 600 -7.37 29.55 -21.15
N SER A 601 -6.67 29.12 -22.17
CA SER A 601 -6.23 27.74 -22.36
C SER A 601 -4.86 27.72 -23.04
N GLY A 602 -4.13 26.61 -22.84
CA GLY A 602 -2.83 26.45 -23.45
C GLY A 602 -2.27 25.05 -23.25
N SER A 603 -1.14 24.80 -23.87
CA SER A 603 -0.41 23.55 -23.74
C SER A 603 1.09 23.79 -23.73
N GLY A 604 1.84 22.93 -23.03
CA GLY A 604 3.29 23.03 -22.95
C GLY A 604 3.80 23.11 -21.51
N GLN A 605 5.09 22.85 -21.34
CA GLN A 605 5.79 22.91 -20.05
C GLN A 605 6.70 24.15 -19.95
N LYS A 606 7.18 24.64 -21.08
CA LYS A 606 8.11 25.78 -21.15
C LYS A 606 7.38 27.02 -21.64
N TRP A 607 7.88 28.20 -21.23
CA TRP A 607 7.30 29.48 -21.62
C TRP A 607 7.17 29.65 -23.14
N ASP A 608 8.16 29.18 -23.90
CA ASP A 608 8.13 29.33 -25.36
C ASP A 608 7.06 28.48 -26.04
N GLU A 609 6.74 27.33 -25.47
CA GLU A 609 5.63 26.48 -25.91
C GLU A 609 4.29 27.12 -25.54
N LEU A 610 4.20 27.55 -24.28
CA LEU A 610 2.99 28.18 -23.72
C LEU A 610 2.61 29.46 -24.49
N LYS A 611 3.55 30.34 -24.76
CA LYS A 611 3.25 31.61 -25.47
C LYS A 611 2.70 31.39 -26.87
N GLN A 612 3.04 30.29 -27.54
CA GLN A 612 2.53 29.92 -28.84
C GLN A 612 1.14 29.27 -28.78
N SER A 613 0.92 28.46 -27.76
CA SER A 613 -0.32 27.69 -27.57
C SER A 613 -1.42 28.48 -26.85
N LEU A 614 -1.06 29.57 -26.16
CA LEU A 614 -2.01 30.34 -25.37
C LEU A 614 -3.12 30.92 -26.25
N ARG A 615 -4.36 30.63 -25.84
CA ARG A 615 -5.59 31.15 -26.41
C ARG A 615 -6.46 31.65 -25.27
N GLY A 616 -7.21 32.68 -25.52
CA GLY A 616 -8.13 33.19 -24.53
C GLY A 616 -8.97 34.34 -25.03
N GLN A 617 -9.96 34.67 -24.25
CA GLN A 617 -10.81 35.82 -24.46
C GLN A 617 -11.31 36.36 -23.14
N GLY A 618 -11.64 37.62 -23.08
CA GLY A 618 -12.16 38.22 -21.87
C GLY A 618 -12.52 39.65 -22.05
N GLU A 619 -13.00 40.22 -20.93
CA GLU A 619 -13.22 41.65 -20.79
C GLU A 619 -12.54 42.13 -19.51
N ALA A 620 -12.04 43.33 -19.55
CA ALA A 620 -11.37 43.99 -18.44
C ALA A 620 -11.90 45.42 -18.27
N GLU A 621 -12.14 45.80 -17.06
CA GLU A 621 -12.48 47.12 -16.64
C GLU A 621 -11.53 47.57 -15.52
N VAL A 622 -10.89 48.68 -15.69
CA VAL A 622 -10.07 49.32 -14.66
C VAL A 622 -10.79 50.60 -14.20
N VAL A 623 -11.09 50.67 -12.93
CA VAL A 623 -11.75 51.84 -12.34
C VAL A 623 -10.79 52.62 -11.45
N GLN A 624 -10.99 53.93 -11.38
CA GLN A 624 -10.20 54.85 -10.57
C GLN A 624 -8.69 54.66 -10.82
N GLY A 625 -8.32 54.67 -12.07
CA GLY A 625 -6.97 54.32 -12.51
C GLY A 625 -6.18 55.44 -13.13
N ALA A 626 -4.91 55.16 -13.38
CA ALA A 626 -4.03 56.03 -14.14
C ALA A 626 -3.03 55.25 -14.98
N LEU A 627 -2.73 55.72 -16.17
CA LEU A 627 -1.55 55.35 -16.93
C LEU A 627 -0.41 56.24 -16.46
N LEU A 628 0.60 55.63 -15.84
CA LEU A 628 1.67 56.34 -15.17
C LEU A 628 2.76 56.78 -16.17
N ASN A 629 3.30 57.98 -15.97
CA ASN A 629 4.32 58.61 -16.84
C ASN A 629 3.88 58.67 -18.33
N PHE A 630 2.59 58.80 -18.59
CA PHE A 630 2.02 58.82 -19.92
C PHE A 630 0.79 59.75 -19.96
N ASN A 631 0.96 60.94 -20.52
CA ASN A 631 -0.17 61.85 -20.73
C ASN A 631 -0.73 61.68 -22.14
N LEU A 632 -1.89 61.05 -22.23
CA LEU A 632 -2.56 60.73 -23.47
C LEU A 632 -3.03 62.00 -24.22
N ALA A 633 -3.63 62.94 -23.47
CA ALA A 633 -4.22 64.16 -24.05
C ALA A 633 -3.14 65.12 -24.56
N ASP A 634 -2.13 65.39 -23.73
CA ASP A 634 -1.00 66.25 -24.16
C ASP A 634 -0.22 65.61 -25.32
N GLY A 635 0.03 64.28 -25.23
CA GLY A 635 0.75 63.55 -26.30
C GLY A 635 0.02 63.59 -27.65
N ALA A 636 -1.33 63.42 -27.62
CA ALA A 636 -2.14 63.53 -28.85
C ALA A 636 -2.18 64.97 -29.42
N MET A 637 -2.24 65.94 -28.54
CA MET A 637 -2.26 67.37 -28.96
C MET A 637 -0.89 67.86 -29.41
N SER A 638 0.19 67.53 -28.67
CA SER A 638 1.54 67.94 -29.03
C SER A 638 1.96 67.49 -30.42
N GLY A 639 1.45 66.33 -30.89
CA GLY A 639 1.70 65.85 -32.24
C GLY A 639 1.04 66.69 -33.33
N ILE A 640 -0.06 67.41 -33.03
CA ILE A 640 -0.76 68.30 -33.96
C ILE A 640 -0.09 69.69 -34.04
N ALA A 641 0.50 70.15 -32.95
CA ALA A 641 1.20 71.41 -32.90
C ALA A 641 2.36 71.55 -33.88
N GLY A 642 2.86 70.47 -34.45
CA GLY A 642 3.83 70.49 -35.55
C GLY A 642 3.25 70.82 -36.95
N MET A 643 1.96 71.03 -37.12
CA MET A 643 1.37 71.41 -38.38
C MET A 643 1.50 72.91 -38.66
N PRO A 644 1.80 73.33 -39.94
CA PRO A 644 1.78 74.73 -40.35
C PRO A 644 0.36 75.33 -40.06
N GLY A 645 0.30 76.45 -39.34
CA GLY A 645 -0.91 77.15 -38.93
C GLY A 645 -1.53 76.65 -37.62
N LEU A 646 -1.08 75.52 -37.03
CA LEU A 646 -1.61 74.94 -35.80
C LEU A 646 -0.64 75.01 -34.62
N ALA A 647 0.47 75.66 -34.72
CA ALA A 647 1.57 75.70 -33.71
C ALA A 647 1.17 76.29 -32.36
N ASN A 648 0.14 77.12 -32.29
CA ASN A 648 -0.33 77.85 -31.09
C ASN A 648 -1.69 77.36 -30.61
N MET A 649 -2.08 76.13 -30.95
CA MET A 649 -3.44 75.67 -30.75
C MET A 649 -3.94 75.52 -29.32
N ILE A 650 -3.01 75.29 -28.40
CA ILE A 650 -3.38 75.28 -26.99
C ILE A 650 -2.81 76.53 -26.35
N ASN A 651 -3.63 77.55 -26.27
CA ASN A 651 -3.34 78.81 -25.53
C ASN A 651 -2.90 78.44 -24.09
N PRO A 652 -1.85 79.06 -23.54
CA PRO A 652 -1.47 78.90 -22.14
C PRO A 652 -2.63 79.07 -21.17
N ARG A 653 -3.67 79.85 -21.50
CA ARG A 653 -4.91 79.97 -20.68
C ARG A 653 -5.67 78.61 -20.62
N VAL A 654 -5.80 77.86 -21.69
CA VAL A 654 -6.48 76.55 -21.68
C VAL A 654 -5.65 75.52 -20.90
N ARG A 655 -4.32 75.49 -21.06
CA ARG A 655 -3.45 74.64 -20.24
C ARG A 655 -3.59 74.92 -18.76
N LYS A 656 -3.59 76.20 -18.36
CA LYS A 656 -3.80 76.59 -16.96
C LYS A 656 -5.20 76.32 -16.42
N LYS A 657 -6.19 76.29 -17.27
CA LYS A 657 -7.59 76.00 -16.91
C LYS A 657 -7.81 74.48 -16.73
N TYR A 658 -7.05 73.67 -17.45
CA TYR A 658 -7.13 72.19 -17.42
C TYR A 658 -5.78 71.55 -17.16
N PRO A 659 -5.14 71.79 -15.99
CA PRO A 659 -3.79 71.32 -15.71
C PRO A 659 -3.74 69.78 -15.57
N GLU A 660 -4.79 69.16 -15.02
CA GLU A 660 -4.89 67.68 -14.91
C GLU A 660 -4.89 66.98 -16.29
N THR A 661 -5.39 67.67 -17.32
CA THR A 661 -5.44 67.12 -18.68
C THR A 661 -4.15 67.35 -19.46
N PHE A 662 -3.48 68.50 -19.34
CA PHE A 662 -2.35 68.88 -20.19
C PHE A 662 -1.01 68.98 -19.50
N GLU A 663 -0.98 69.18 -18.16
CA GLU A 663 0.25 69.37 -17.42
C GLU A 663 0.55 68.17 -16.48
N ALA A 664 -0.44 67.27 -16.27
CA ALA A 664 -0.25 66.09 -15.50
C ALA A 664 0.77 65.11 -16.14
N LYS A 665 1.53 64.45 -15.34
CA LYS A 665 2.47 63.41 -15.77
C LYS A 665 1.79 62.17 -16.27
N ASP A 666 0.63 61.89 -15.71
CA ASP A 666 -0.14 60.64 -15.85
C ASP A 666 -1.45 60.89 -16.57
N THR A 667 -2.01 59.85 -17.16
CA THR A 667 -3.39 59.89 -17.67
C THR A 667 -4.30 59.30 -16.59
N GLU A 668 -4.94 60.16 -15.81
CA GLU A 668 -5.97 59.71 -14.87
C GLU A 668 -7.28 59.46 -15.58
N PHE A 669 -7.98 58.42 -15.21
CA PHE A 669 -9.25 58.00 -15.76
C PHE A 669 -10.20 57.48 -14.68
N LYS A 670 -11.51 57.68 -14.86
CA LYS A 670 -12.54 57.10 -14.02
C LYS A 670 -12.75 55.63 -14.31
N GLU A 671 -12.71 55.30 -15.58
CA GLU A 671 -12.93 53.96 -16.12
C GLU A 671 -12.13 53.74 -17.40
N MET A 672 -11.56 52.55 -17.53
CA MET A 672 -10.99 52.03 -18.76
C MET A 672 -11.53 50.62 -19.01
N LYS A 673 -12.26 50.40 -20.09
CA LYS A 673 -12.86 49.11 -20.47
C LYS A 673 -12.29 48.61 -21.78
N ALA A 674 -12.12 47.29 -21.90
CA ALA A 674 -11.75 46.68 -23.13
C ALA A 674 -12.19 45.21 -23.19
N GLN A 675 -12.46 44.74 -24.38
CA GLN A 675 -12.51 43.29 -24.67
C GLN A 675 -11.18 42.87 -25.29
N PHE A 676 -10.77 41.65 -25.01
CA PHE A 676 -9.53 41.16 -25.55
C PHE A 676 -9.61 39.70 -26.00
N ASP A 677 -8.82 39.39 -27.02
CA ASP A 677 -8.54 38.02 -27.46
C ASP A 677 -7.03 37.76 -27.33
N LEU A 678 -6.70 36.62 -26.77
CA LEU A 678 -5.31 36.14 -26.65
C LEU A 678 -5.05 35.08 -27.70
N ALA A 679 -4.15 35.34 -28.62
CA ALA A 679 -3.74 34.38 -29.66
C ALA A 679 -2.36 34.76 -30.20
N ASP A 680 -1.61 33.76 -30.65
CA ASP A 680 -0.35 33.95 -31.40
C ASP A 680 0.67 34.85 -30.70
N GLY A 681 0.78 34.71 -29.38
CA GLY A 681 1.71 35.48 -28.53
C GLY A 681 1.33 36.94 -28.36
N ARG A 682 0.06 37.28 -28.52
CA ARG A 682 -0.44 38.65 -28.38
C ARG A 682 -1.81 38.73 -27.78
N VAL A 683 -2.08 39.86 -27.14
CA VAL A 683 -3.40 40.28 -26.67
C VAL A 683 -3.96 41.28 -27.68
N ASN A 684 -4.97 40.91 -28.44
CA ASN A 684 -5.73 41.77 -29.31
C ASN A 684 -6.82 42.49 -28.48
N VAL A 685 -6.77 43.82 -28.44
CA VAL A 685 -7.66 44.63 -27.63
C VAL A 685 -8.71 45.26 -28.54
N LYS A 686 -9.96 45.00 -28.25
CA LYS A 686 -11.13 45.47 -28.98
C LYS A 686 -11.95 46.39 -28.08
N ASN A 687 -12.64 47.35 -28.71
CA ASN A 687 -13.55 48.21 -28.00
C ASN A 687 -12.95 48.91 -26.75
N LEU A 688 -11.61 49.20 -26.82
CA LEU A 688 -10.99 49.98 -25.76
C LEU A 688 -11.70 51.31 -25.60
N ARG A 689 -12.14 51.61 -24.36
CA ARG A 689 -12.74 52.87 -23.98
C ARG A 689 -12.08 53.35 -22.70
N ILE A 690 -11.64 54.60 -22.72
CA ILE A 690 -11.06 55.30 -21.56
C ILE A 690 -11.94 56.50 -21.31
N ALA A 691 -12.41 56.66 -20.10
CA ALA A 691 -13.21 57.79 -19.67
C ALA A 691 -12.45 58.58 -18.59
N ALA A 692 -11.87 59.72 -19.00
CA ALA A 692 -11.22 60.68 -18.11
C ALA A 692 -12.22 61.83 -17.76
N THR A 693 -11.78 62.81 -16.98
CA THR A 693 -12.62 63.90 -16.55
C THR A 693 -12.99 64.82 -17.72
N ASP A 694 -12.00 65.15 -18.51
CA ASP A 694 -12.17 66.16 -19.60
C ASP A 694 -12.09 65.56 -21.01
N TYR A 695 -11.97 64.24 -21.14
CA TYR A 695 -11.95 63.60 -22.43
C TYR A 695 -12.27 62.09 -22.30
N SER A 696 -12.58 61.51 -23.41
CA SER A 696 -12.64 60.06 -23.58
C SER A 696 -11.78 59.62 -24.74
N ALA A 697 -11.28 58.38 -24.69
CA ALA A 697 -10.59 57.78 -25.83
C ALA A 697 -11.21 56.42 -26.15
N GLN A 698 -11.37 56.12 -27.42
CA GLN A 698 -11.87 54.83 -27.91
C GLN A 698 -10.98 54.32 -29.02
N GLY A 699 -10.73 52.98 -29.04
CA GLY A 699 -9.85 52.43 -30.02
C GLY A 699 -9.71 50.92 -29.96
N ASN A 700 -8.88 50.43 -30.83
CA ASN A 700 -8.51 49.03 -30.94
C ASN A 700 -7.02 48.93 -31.13
N GLY A 701 -6.47 47.79 -30.75
CA GLY A 701 -5.05 47.57 -30.90
C GLY A 701 -4.64 46.22 -30.39
N TRP A 702 -3.41 46.12 -30.10
CA TRP A 702 -2.88 44.88 -29.61
C TRP A 702 -1.52 45.04 -28.97
N VAL A 703 -1.17 44.05 -28.19
CA VAL A 703 -0.04 43.99 -27.27
C VAL A 703 0.64 42.64 -27.40
N GLU A 704 1.92 42.58 -27.76
CA GLU A 704 2.70 41.36 -27.71
C GLU A 704 3.29 41.12 -26.32
N PHE A 705 3.57 39.87 -26.00
CA PHE A 705 4.25 39.49 -24.76
C PHE A 705 5.68 40.08 -24.64
N GLU A 706 6.22 40.64 -25.70
CA GLU A 706 7.55 41.27 -25.73
C GLU A 706 7.53 42.79 -25.61
N ARG A 707 6.40 43.38 -25.16
CA ARG A 707 6.18 44.84 -24.94
C ARG A 707 6.15 45.70 -26.20
N LYS A 708 5.82 45.17 -27.36
CA LYS A 708 5.53 45.96 -28.49
C LYS A 708 4.03 46.29 -28.53
N VAL A 709 3.59 47.53 -28.90
CA VAL A 709 2.19 47.99 -29.00
C VAL A 709 1.84 48.54 -30.36
N ASN A 710 0.60 48.34 -30.72
CA ASN A 710 -0.02 49.16 -31.78
C ASN A 710 -1.47 49.37 -31.46
N PHE A 711 -1.82 50.62 -31.20
CA PHE A 711 -3.17 51.02 -30.99
C PHE A 711 -3.53 52.13 -31.97
N ARG A 712 -4.74 52.07 -32.49
CA ARG A 712 -5.39 53.15 -33.19
C ARG A 712 -6.60 53.56 -32.41
N ALA A 713 -6.68 54.83 -32.05
CA ALA A 713 -7.72 55.32 -31.19
C ALA A 713 -8.10 56.73 -31.56
N THR A 714 -9.27 57.15 -31.12
CA THR A 714 -9.75 58.53 -31.23
C THR A 714 -9.95 59.07 -29.81
N LEU A 715 -9.37 60.21 -29.55
CA LEU A 715 -9.54 60.97 -28.32
C LEU A 715 -10.63 62.03 -28.61
N ALA A 716 -11.67 62.05 -27.79
CA ALA A 716 -12.76 63.07 -27.86
C ALA A 716 -12.76 63.92 -26.57
N PHE A 717 -12.45 65.17 -26.67
CA PHE A 717 -12.54 66.11 -25.53
C PHE A 717 -14.00 66.36 -25.10
N SER A 718 -14.20 66.67 -23.82
CA SER A 718 -15.53 67.10 -23.35
C SER A 718 -16.02 68.32 -24.10
N GLN A 719 -17.30 68.47 -24.18
CA GLN A 719 -17.88 69.65 -24.86
C GLN A 719 -17.35 70.98 -24.31
N ARG A 720 -17.20 71.09 -22.98
CA ARG A 720 -16.67 72.27 -22.33
C ARG A 720 -15.21 72.54 -22.73
N LEU A 721 -14.35 71.53 -22.64
CA LEU A 721 -12.96 71.72 -23.06
C LEU A 721 -12.81 71.95 -24.54
N SER A 722 -13.62 71.29 -25.38
CA SER A 722 -13.65 71.51 -26.84
C SER A 722 -14.05 72.95 -27.18
N THR A 723 -15.03 73.52 -26.49
CA THR A 723 -15.44 74.90 -26.68
C THR A 723 -14.31 75.85 -26.33
N ASP A 724 -13.70 75.67 -25.16
CA ASP A 724 -12.57 76.52 -24.73
C ASP A 724 -11.38 76.44 -25.65
N ILE A 725 -11.07 75.27 -26.22
CA ILE A 725 -10.04 75.09 -27.24
C ILE A 725 -10.46 75.80 -28.56
N GLY A 726 -11.71 75.62 -29.02
CA GLY A 726 -12.23 76.17 -30.23
C GLY A 726 -12.35 77.71 -30.23
N ASP A 727 -12.54 78.31 -29.03
CA ASP A 727 -12.53 79.76 -28.85
C ASP A 727 -11.14 80.35 -28.78
N SER A 728 -10.14 79.49 -28.39
CA SER A 728 -8.74 79.86 -28.34
C SER A 728 -8.02 79.69 -29.71
N ALA A 729 -8.49 78.79 -30.58
CA ALA A 729 -7.96 78.51 -31.93
C ALA A 729 -9.13 78.10 -32.84
N ARG A 730 -9.56 79.08 -33.71
CA ARG A 730 -10.76 78.93 -34.53
C ARG A 730 -10.69 77.76 -35.52
N GLU A 731 -9.49 77.34 -35.93
CA GLU A 731 -9.21 76.21 -36.78
C GLU A 731 -9.57 74.85 -36.14
N MET A 732 -9.54 74.77 -34.81
CA MET A 732 -9.94 73.54 -34.08
C MET A 732 -11.46 73.27 -34.22
N LYS A 733 -12.25 74.28 -34.53
CA LYS A 733 -13.68 74.08 -34.76
C LYS A 733 -14.00 73.21 -35.96
N TYR A 734 -13.09 73.00 -36.88
CA TYR A 734 -13.21 71.99 -37.97
C TYR A 734 -13.09 70.55 -37.51
N LEU A 735 -12.57 70.31 -36.30
CA LEU A 735 -12.46 68.98 -35.68
C LEU A 735 -13.65 68.65 -34.78
N PHE A 736 -14.64 69.49 -34.72
CA PHE A 736 -15.85 69.24 -33.92
C PHE A 736 -16.68 68.14 -34.59
N ASN A 737 -17.06 67.13 -33.78
CA ASN A 737 -18.05 66.13 -34.20
C ASN A 737 -19.47 66.63 -34.06
N THR A 738 -20.48 65.84 -34.32
CA THR A 738 -21.88 66.16 -34.19
C THR A 738 -22.35 66.47 -32.75
N GLN A 739 -21.56 66.11 -31.77
CA GLN A 739 -21.79 66.33 -30.35
C GLN A 739 -21.05 67.55 -29.80
N ASN A 740 -20.51 68.41 -30.68
CA ASN A 740 -19.68 69.56 -30.32
C ASN A 740 -18.43 69.21 -29.48
N GLN A 741 -17.81 68.11 -29.81
CA GLN A 741 -16.53 67.62 -29.20
C GLN A 741 -15.42 67.63 -30.25
N ILE A 742 -14.24 68.08 -29.88
CA ILE A 742 -13.05 67.93 -30.69
C ILE A 742 -12.57 66.47 -30.62
N GLU A 743 -12.46 65.86 -31.79
CA GLU A 743 -11.97 64.48 -31.97
C GLU A 743 -10.57 64.48 -32.59
N ILE A 744 -9.65 63.73 -31.98
CA ILE A 744 -8.27 63.56 -32.46
C ILE A 744 -7.99 62.09 -32.64
N PRO A 745 -7.95 61.64 -33.88
CA PRO A 745 -7.50 60.31 -34.21
C PRO A 745 -5.97 60.23 -33.99
N PHE A 746 -5.51 59.19 -33.29
CA PHE A 746 -4.09 59.00 -33.05
C PHE A 746 -3.70 57.52 -33.08
N THR A 747 -2.41 57.28 -33.21
CA THR A 747 -1.82 55.97 -33.13
C THR A 747 -0.75 55.90 -32.05
N ILE A 748 -0.60 54.75 -31.37
CA ILE A 748 0.47 54.47 -30.46
C ILE A 748 1.17 53.24 -30.99
N SER A 749 2.43 53.34 -31.34
CA SER A 749 3.22 52.19 -31.83
C SER A 749 4.66 52.22 -31.31
N GLY A 750 5.23 51.08 -31.07
CA GLY A 750 6.60 50.94 -30.58
C GLY A 750 6.75 49.95 -29.42
N LYS A 751 7.77 50.12 -28.57
CA LYS A 751 8.05 49.26 -27.43
C LYS A 751 8.01 50.08 -26.14
N LEU A 752 7.16 49.70 -25.22
CA LEU A 752 7.05 50.31 -23.89
C LEU A 752 8.37 50.29 -23.10
N PRO A 753 8.59 51.27 -22.24
CA PRO A 753 7.72 52.42 -21.96
C PRO A 753 7.96 53.61 -22.91
N LYS A 754 8.77 53.48 -23.96
CA LYS A 754 9.17 54.59 -24.84
C LYS A 754 8.21 54.80 -26.01
N VAL A 755 6.93 54.93 -25.73
CA VAL A 755 5.91 55.25 -26.80
C VAL A 755 5.24 56.56 -26.51
N LYS A 756 4.87 57.27 -27.58
CA LYS A 756 4.06 58.48 -27.49
C LYS A 756 2.91 58.40 -28.47
N PRO A 757 1.74 58.97 -28.15
CA PRO A 757 0.65 59.13 -29.12
C PRO A 757 1.14 59.97 -30.29
N LYS A 758 0.77 59.56 -31.48
CA LYS A 758 1.04 60.31 -32.71
C LYS A 758 -0.32 60.52 -33.40
N PRO A 759 -0.71 61.76 -33.71
CA PRO A 759 -1.92 61.99 -34.49
C PRO A 759 -1.91 61.29 -35.83
N ASP A 760 -3.06 60.71 -36.22
CA ASP A 760 -3.25 60.14 -37.57
C ASP A 760 -3.54 61.27 -38.55
N MET A 761 -2.47 61.78 -39.15
CA MET A 761 -2.51 62.93 -40.01
C MET A 761 -3.44 62.82 -41.24
N ASN A 762 -3.51 61.58 -41.77
CA ASN A 762 -4.40 61.28 -42.91
C ASN A 762 -5.87 61.31 -42.52
N LEU A 763 -6.19 60.79 -41.33
CA LEU A 763 -7.58 60.82 -40.85
C LEU A 763 -7.96 62.22 -40.38
N LEU A 764 -7.02 62.88 -39.68
CA LEU A 764 -7.21 64.25 -39.22
C LEU A 764 -7.48 65.20 -40.41
N GLY A 765 -6.70 65.13 -41.48
CA GLY A 765 -6.87 65.93 -42.70
C GLY A 765 -8.26 65.71 -43.32
N ARG A 766 -8.74 64.51 -43.39
CA ARG A 766 -10.08 64.17 -43.84
C ARG A 766 -11.17 64.73 -42.92
N MET A 767 -10.98 64.79 -41.65
CA MET A 767 -11.93 65.34 -40.66
C MET A 767 -11.99 66.84 -40.80
N VAL A 768 -10.85 67.53 -40.95
CA VAL A 768 -10.82 68.99 -41.20
C VAL A 768 -11.51 69.29 -42.47
N GLN A 769 -11.28 68.58 -43.54
CA GLN A 769 -11.96 68.79 -44.83
C GLN A 769 -13.48 68.60 -44.73
N LYS A 770 -13.95 67.58 -44.07
CA LYS A 770 -15.37 67.35 -43.77
C LYS A 770 -15.95 68.48 -42.88
N GLY A 771 -15.23 68.90 -41.86
CA GLY A 771 -15.66 70.00 -40.97
C GLY A 771 -15.75 71.30 -41.70
N PHE A 772 -14.80 71.52 -42.59
CA PHE A 772 -14.83 72.75 -43.46
C PHE A 772 -16.05 72.73 -44.42
N LEU A 773 -16.35 71.63 -45.09
CA LEU A 773 -17.52 71.50 -45.97
C LEU A 773 -18.81 71.59 -45.16
N ARG A 774 -18.94 71.01 -43.98
CA ARG A 774 -20.15 71.10 -43.14
C ARG A 774 -20.42 72.51 -42.70
N ARG A 775 -19.42 73.28 -42.27
CA ARG A 775 -19.58 74.69 -41.90
C ARG A 775 -19.88 75.55 -43.08
N GLY A 776 -19.29 75.32 -44.25
CA GLY A 776 -19.63 76.01 -45.48
C GLY A 776 -21.11 75.82 -45.83
N THR A 777 -21.71 74.66 -45.61
CA THR A 777 -23.15 74.46 -45.83
C THR A 777 -23.98 75.04 -44.72
N GLU A 778 -23.55 74.93 -43.41
CA GLU A 778 -24.27 75.62 -42.28
C GLU A 778 -24.27 77.15 -42.39
N ASP A 779 -23.19 77.78 -42.87
CA ASP A 779 -23.12 79.23 -43.13
C ASP A 779 -23.98 79.58 -44.35
N VAL A 780 -24.08 78.75 -45.37
CA VAL A 780 -25.02 78.94 -46.47
C VAL A 780 -26.47 78.80 -46.07
N GLN A 781 -26.80 77.77 -45.22
CA GLN A 781 -28.18 77.62 -44.66
C GLN A 781 -28.56 78.68 -43.66
N ARG A 782 -27.63 79.26 -42.91
CA ARG A 782 -27.89 80.43 -42.04
C ARG A 782 -28.10 81.73 -42.87
N ARG A 783 -27.56 81.78 -44.08
CA ARG A 783 -27.79 82.94 -45.00
C ARG A 783 -29.03 82.83 -45.91
N ASN A 784 -29.61 81.61 -46.03
CA ASN A 784 -30.86 81.36 -46.70
C ASN A 784 -31.70 80.35 -45.98
N PRO A 785 -32.55 80.72 -45.06
CA PRO A 785 -33.50 79.83 -44.42
C PRO A 785 -34.64 79.49 -45.38
N ASP A 786 -34.63 78.40 -46.03
CA ASP A 786 -35.72 77.81 -46.79
C ASP A 786 -36.41 76.72 -45.91
N PRO A 787 -37.69 76.86 -45.67
CA PRO A 787 -38.43 75.90 -44.87
C PRO A 787 -39.03 74.82 -45.76
N THR A 788 -38.94 73.64 -45.37
CA THR A 788 -39.59 72.40 -45.81
C THR A 788 -38.64 71.37 -46.51
N GLU A 789 -38.35 70.29 -45.77
CA GLU A 789 -38.70 68.90 -46.11
C GLU A 789 -37.98 67.82 -45.22
N PRO A 790 -38.58 66.67 -45.07
CA PRO A 790 -38.24 65.68 -44.00
C PRO A 790 -37.21 64.61 -44.40
N ALA A 791 -36.75 63.98 -43.39
CA ALA A 791 -35.73 62.91 -43.44
C ALA A 791 -36.06 61.67 -44.26
N SER A 792 -35.08 61.08 -44.85
CA SER A 792 -35.06 59.66 -45.24
C SER A 792 -33.69 59.06 -45.11
N PRO A 793 -33.59 57.70 -44.81
CA PRO A 793 -32.41 57.02 -44.29
C PRO A 793 -31.64 56.19 -45.32
N ASP A 794 -30.58 55.61 -44.86
CA ASP A 794 -29.77 54.50 -45.43
C ASP A 794 -28.72 54.85 -46.48
N GLU A 795 -27.49 54.55 -46.11
CA GLU A 795 -26.64 53.71 -46.95
C GLU A 795 -25.30 53.31 -46.27
N PRO A 796 -24.68 52.23 -46.68
CA PRO A 796 -23.82 51.43 -45.86
C PRO A 796 -22.31 51.66 -46.02
N ALA A 797 -21.55 51.11 -45.10
CA ALA A 797 -20.09 51.18 -45.00
C ALA A 797 -19.37 50.28 -46.07
N PRO A 798 -18.27 50.72 -46.62
CA PRO A 798 -17.36 49.77 -47.33
C PRO A 798 -16.30 49.15 -46.43
N LYS A 799 -16.09 47.85 -46.69
CA LYS A 799 -14.97 47.08 -46.21
C LYS A 799 -13.68 47.45 -46.92
N ASP A 800 -12.57 47.58 -46.25
CA ASP A 800 -11.35 46.78 -46.50
C ASP A 800 -10.16 47.25 -45.65
N SER A 801 -9.63 46.33 -45.06
CA SER A 801 -8.46 45.61 -44.70
C SER A 801 -7.12 46.25 -44.96
N LYS A 802 -6.29 45.94 -44.06
CA LYS A 802 -4.88 45.52 -44.01
C LYS A 802 -4.00 46.22 -43.02
N LYS A 803 -3.65 45.41 -42.00
CA LYS A 803 -2.39 45.17 -41.29
C LYS A 803 -1.41 46.31 -41.05
N ARG A 804 -1.14 46.60 -39.80
CA ARG A 804 0.18 46.84 -39.17
C ARG A 804 0.01 46.99 -37.65
N LYS A 805 0.70 46.35 -36.93
CA LYS A 805 1.80 46.08 -36.02
C LYS A 805 2.06 47.26 -35.07
N ARG A 806 2.14 47.18 -33.84
CA ARG A 806 2.27 46.36 -32.68
C ARG A 806 2.95 47.05 -31.53
N SER A 807 2.57 46.76 -30.38
CA SER A 807 3.09 46.31 -29.19
C SER A 807 2.87 47.06 -27.92
N SER A 808 2.79 46.47 -26.78
CA SER A 808 3.53 46.51 -25.54
C SER A 808 2.80 46.49 -24.21
N THR A 809 1.71 45.84 -24.08
CA THR A 809 1.17 45.42 -22.77
C THR A 809 1.73 44.00 -22.45
N GLU A 810 2.76 43.56 -23.16
CA GLU A 810 3.25 42.19 -23.23
C GLU A 810 4.14 41.74 -22.11
N ASP A 811 4.99 42.58 -21.56
CA ASP A 811 5.92 42.18 -20.52
C ASP A 811 5.19 41.91 -19.19
N ALA A 812 4.09 42.59 -18.97
CA ALA A 812 3.28 42.38 -17.78
C ALA A 812 2.56 41.03 -17.82
N ILE A 813 1.99 40.66 -18.92
CA ILE A 813 1.31 39.39 -19.15
C ILE A 813 2.32 38.25 -19.25
N ARG A 814 3.46 38.48 -19.93
CA ARG A 814 4.52 37.49 -20.06
C ARG A 814 5.11 37.02 -18.74
N LYS A 815 5.49 37.96 -17.83
CA LYS A 815 6.07 37.61 -16.53
C LYS A 815 5.07 36.96 -15.59
N GLY A 816 3.79 37.33 -15.69
CA GLY A 816 2.73 36.70 -14.94
C GLY A 816 2.49 35.27 -15.36
N LEU A 817 2.54 35.02 -16.64
CA LEU A 817 2.37 33.68 -17.21
C LEU A 817 3.63 32.82 -17.03
N GLU A 818 4.85 33.38 -17.11
CA GLU A 818 6.11 32.68 -16.81
C GLU A 818 6.18 32.16 -15.37
N GLY A 819 5.63 32.89 -14.39
CA GLY A 819 5.55 32.46 -12.99
C GLY A 819 4.51 31.37 -12.75
N PHE A 820 3.47 31.28 -13.58
CA PHE A 820 2.41 30.29 -13.46
C PHE A 820 2.79 28.94 -14.12
N PHE A 821 3.65 28.97 -15.13
CA PHE A 821 4.00 27.82 -15.98
C PHE A 821 5.42 27.28 -15.83
N LYS A 822 6.26 27.83 -14.92
CA LYS A 822 7.59 27.27 -14.59
C LYS A 822 7.52 26.07 -13.64
N ARG A 823 6.44 25.30 -13.70
CA ARG A 823 6.30 24.05 -12.96
C ARG A 823 6.13 22.86 -13.86
#